data_71c84d0d0422865a117536424e18b7f5
#
_entry.id   71c84d0d0422865a117536424e18b7f5
#
_cell.length_a   1.000
_cell.length_b   1.000
_cell.length_c   1.000
_cell.angle_alpha   90.00
_cell.angle_beta   90.00
_cell.angle_gamma   90.00
#
_symmetry.space_group_name_H-M   'P 1'
#
loop_
_entity.id
_entity.type
_entity.pdbx_description
1 polymer ?
#
loop_
_entity_poly.entity_id
_entity_poly.type
_entity_poly.pdbx_seq_one_letter_code
_entity_poly.pdbx_strand_id
1 'polypeptide(L)'
;MKFKRSTVAISLGCALTLPALAQQSELAVTKAKSEETLTTTVETVLDAQTLSKRSITNIEDTARYIPGVQTNDTGNRFGNDGFNIRGLEGDAVAVTVDGVGQGETLNPSSFAAYGMYGSSRGEIELEHVKAVNITKGPSAVAQGPGSLAGSVTYVTNEASDFLPATGDATGVRLKTGFDARSDEWLVHGTVANRTGNFDSLLQYTMRDSSETEAHSHGENISGSARGQADPMDNQVDAVLLKLAYNFSEHQQLGFVYEKTYRETNGVPLSRQSDSYFDFTSADENNRERIGLFFNNENLGLAFADSIDVTLNYQELFSSGVTSFLYGSADGDAILRTEDRNFSQDSLSFNVDLAKSITGEFNHEIIYGFSFQQVDAEAVMFDRRFAGQTADSPILDGYPIRDQSFVPETEKTLITAYLADTVELSEQLSVNLGLRYDSTEYTPTVDSTFSDPTGLSITDSEFSAVVGEIGATYEFVKGHSINARIAQGYQAPTLQSLYFGTNSGDEVSDIITGNTFIDLDRIANSELDAQESTNFELTYIGDFENGNVSVSVFRTEYTNMIQDETYSTPYGTEVTTVQCGRFGCETVVNTDDVFTQPQNTGELTVDGFEVTANYNFTDNIAGRFAYTALEGTYDTASAFNNAGDDLETVSPDTATVGLGYVSDEGDWGAELVAILSKGVEESTQLSYTSLNNGAGPSHTPAGYAVFDLLAYYDITENLRFTTAIYNLTDKEYYRWEVLNSVRDGTGGFFGGVSGNGYQRYSEPGRSISAYVTYQF
;
A
#
# COMPACT_ATOMS: atom_id res chain seq x y z
N MET A 1 24.91 20.15 -14.56
CA MET A 1 25.98 19.33 -15.21
C MET A 1 25.28 18.44 -16.24
N LYS A 2 25.57 18.57 -17.52
CA LYS A 2 24.87 17.82 -18.57
C LYS A 2 25.36 16.38 -18.57
N PHE A 3 24.55 15.43 -18.14
CA PHE A 3 24.82 14.01 -18.33
C PHE A 3 24.52 13.59 -19.77
N LYS A 4 25.46 12.92 -20.37
CA LYS A 4 25.38 12.37 -21.73
C LYS A 4 24.47 11.14 -21.70
N ARG A 5 23.37 11.17 -22.43
CA ARG A 5 22.56 10.01 -22.78
C ARG A 5 23.41 9.01 -23.58
N SER A 6 23.60 7.81 -23.04
CA SER A 6 24.15 6.68 -23.80
C SER A 6 22.99 5.89 -24.39
N THR A 7 22.69 6.12 -25.64
CA THR A 7 21.75 5.32 -26.42
C THR A 7 22.38 3.94 -26.69
N VAL A 8 21.90 2.91 -26.00
CA VAL A 8 22.24 1.52 -26.35
C VAL A 8 21.27 1.06 -27.44
N ALA A 9 21.71 1.11 -28.68
CA ALA A 9 20.99 0.51 -29.79
C ALA A 9 21.29 -1.00 -29.80
N ILE A 10 20.33 -1.81 -29.33
CA ILE A 10 20.37 -3.27 -29.54
C ILE A 10 19.78 -3.58 -30.89
N SER A 11 20.66 -3.84 -31.86
CA SER A 11 20.29 -4.40 -33.17
C SER A 11 20.09 -5.92 -33.01
N LEU A 12 18.85 -6.36 -32.86
CA LEU A 12 18.47 -7.79 -32.90
C LEU A 12 18.09 -8.14 -34.35
N GLY A 13 19.06 -8.59 -35.10
CA GLY A 13 18.83 -9.25 -36.40
C GLY A 13 18.94 -10.75 -36.22
N CYS A 14 17.80 -11.45 -36.09
CA CYS A 14 17.70 -12.88 -36.35
C CYS A 14 16.32 -13.19 -36.93
N ALA A 15 16.23 -13.37 -38.21
CA ALA A 15 15.06 -13.96 -38.85
C ALA A 15 15.04 -15.47 -38.60
N LEU A 16 14.11 -15.93 -37.75
CA LEU A 16 13.74 -17.34 -37.65
C LEU A 16 12.25 -17.44 -37.96
N THR A 17 11.95 -18.01 -39.10
CA THR A 17 10.57 -18.46 -39.45
C THR A 17 10.26 -19.72 -38.70
N LEU A 18 9.30 -19.66 -37.75
CA LEU A 18 8.68 -20.84 -37.14
C LEU A 18 7.17 -20.78 -37.35
N PRO A 19 6.49 -21.91 -37.51
CA PRO A 19 5.07 -21.95 -37.83
C PRO A 19 4.22 -21.59 -36.60
N ALA A 20 3.18 -20.79 -36.86
CA ALA A 20 2.14 -20.43 -35.91
C ALA A 20 1.41 -21.67 -35.35
N LEU A 21 1.40 -21.83 -34.05
CA LEU A 21 0.47 -22.69 -33.32
C LEU A 21 -0.35 -21.82 -32.40
N ALA A 22 -1.48 -21.36 -32.93
CA ALA A 22 -2.52 -20.76 -32.11
C ALA A 22 -3.25 -21.90 -31.36
N GLN A 23 -3.13 -21.93 -30.06
CA GLN A 23 -4.07 -22.67 -29.21
C GLN A 23 -4.28 -21.86 -27.94
N GLN A 24 -5.49 -21.27 -27.84
CA GLN A 24 -5.97 -20.63 -26.63
C GLN A 24 -5.95 -21.67 -25.50
N SER A 25 -5.23 -21.38 -24.45
CA SER A 25 -5.25 -22.19 -23.23
C SER A 25 -6.29 -21.66 -22.26
N GLU A 26 -7.36 -22.42 -22.08
CA GLU A 26 -8.35 -22.31 -20.99
C GLU A 26 -7.76 -22.67 -19.60
N LEU A 27 -6.45 -22.57 -19.38
CA LEU A 27 -5.80 -23.20 -18.23
C LEU A 27 -5.53 -22.29 -17.02
N ALA A 28 -5.88 -21.01 -17.08
CA ALA A 28 -5.66 -20.09 -15.95
C ALA A 28 -6.69 -20.23 -14.80
N VAL A 29 -7.76 -21.02 -15.00
CA VAL A 29 -8.88 -21.11 -14.04
C VAL A 29 -8.69 -22.20 -12.96
N THR A 30 -7.79 -23.16 -13.14
CA THR A 30 -7.73 -24.33 -12.26
C THR A 30 -6.89 -24.17 -11.02
N LYS A 31 -5.92 -23.25 -10.95
CA LYS A 31 -5.16 -22.98 -9.71
C LYS A 31 -5.87 -21.99 -8.79
N ALA A 32 -6.59 -21.03 -9.33
CA ALA A 32 -7.44 -20.12 -8.54
C ALA A 32 -8.62 -20.88 -7.89
N LYS A 33 -9.06 -21.99 -8.46
CA LYS A 33 -10.18 -22.80 -7.94
C LYS A 33 -9.87 -23.57 -6.66
N SER A 34 -8.62 -23.85 -6.33
CA SER A 34 -8.29 -24.52 -5.08
C SER A 34 -8.21 -23.56 -3.88
N GLU A 35 -8.01 -22.26 -4.13
CA GLU A 35 -8.08 -21.21 -3.10
C GLU A 35 -9.52 -20.64 -2.94
N GLU A 36 -10.34 -20.72 -3.97
CA GLU A 36 -11.76 -20.30 -3.93
C GLU A 36 -12.63 -21.08 -2.92
N THR A 37 -12.17 -22.21 -2.43
CA THR A 37 -12.98 -23.11 -1.59
C THR A 37 -12.86 -22.79 -0.09
N LEU A 38 -11.97 -21.93 0.35
CA LEU A 38 -11.61 -21.80 1.76
C LEU A 38 -11.98 -20.47 2.42
N THR A 39 -12.31 -19.44 1.68
CA THR A 39 -12.74 -18.17 2.25
C THR A 39 -14.21 -17.91 1.92
N THR A 40 -15.02 -17.76 2.95
CA THR A 40 -16.38 -17.23 2.85
C THR A 40 -16.36 -15.69 2.67
N THR A 41 -15.19 -15.12 2.43
CA THR A 41 -14.94 -13.69 2.26
C THR A 41 -15.24 -13.28 0.81
N VAL A 42 -15.76 -12.08 0.63
CA VAL A 42 -15.90 -11.49 -0.72
C VAL A 42 -14.51 -11.07 -1.19
N GLU A 43 -13.92 -11.89 -2.04
CA GLU A 43 -12.63 -11.63 -2.67
C GLU A 43 -12.83 -11.03 -4.06
N THR A 44 -12.02 -10.03 -4.40
CA THR A 44 -11.94 -9.49 -5.76
C THR A 44 -10.62 -9.92 -6.38
N VAL A 45 -10.70 -10.71 -7.46
CA VAL A 45 -9.53 -11.17 -8.22
C VAL A 45 -9.38 -10.35 -9.50
N LEU A 46 -8.24 -9.67 -9.65
CA LEU A 46 -7.82 -9.03 -10.90
C LEU A 46 -6.84 -9.96 -11.61
N ASP A 47 -7.33 -10.80 -12.50
CA ASP A 47 -6.50 -11.71 -13.28
C ASP A 47 -5.72 -11.01 -14.40
N ALA A 48 -4.74 -11.69 -15.00
CA ALA A 48 -3.91 -11.14 -16.08
C ALA A 48 -4.71 -10.59 -17.27
N GLN A 49 -5.88 -11.19 -17.57
CA GLN A 49 -6.75 -10.71 -18.63
C GLN A 49 -7.42 -9.38 -18.26
N THR A 50 -7.90 -9.27 -17.03
CA THR A 50 -8.50 -8.05 -16.49
C THR A 50 -7.47 -6.94 -16.41
N LEU A 51 -6.26 -7.22 -15.86
CA LEU A 51 -5.16 -6.27 -15.80
C LEU A 51 -4.83 -5.72 -17.19
N SER A 52 -4.69 -6.61 -18.19
CA SER A 52 -4.39 -6.21 -19.57
C SER A 52 -5.52 -5.44 -20.25
N LYS A 53 -6.77 -5.93 -20.21
CA LYS A 53 -7.93 -5.32 -20.91
C LYS A 53 -8.32 -3.97 -20.33
N ARG A 54 -8.11 -3.75 -19.03
CA ARG A 54 -8.42 -2.50 -18.36
C ARG A 54 -7.25 -1.53 -18.28
N SER A 55 -6.11 -1.87 -18.91
CA SER A 55 -4.89 -1.05 -18.87
C SER A 55 -4.44 -0.74 -17.44
N ILE A 56 -4.59 -1.70 -16.52
CA ILE A 56 -4.10 -1.60 -15.14
C ILE A 56 -2.60 -1.83 -15.19
N THR A 57 -1.82 -0.78 -14.96
CA THR A 57 -0.36 -0.80 -15.09
C THR A 57 0.39 -0.34 -13.85
N ASN A 58 -0.32 0.26 -12.91
CA ASN A 58 0.21 0.71 -11.61
C ASN A 58 -0.72 0.27 -10.46
N ILE A 59 -0.24 0.42 -9.23
CA ILE A 59 -0.96 -0.03 -8.02
C ILE A 59 -2.27 0.76 -7.85
N GLU A 60 -2.28 2.05 -8.13
CA GLU A 60 -3.46 2.92 -8.01
C GLU A 60 -4.61 2.45 -8.89
N ASP A 61 -4.29 1.99 -10.11
CA ASP A 61 -5.29 1.46 -11.03
C ASP A 61 -5.94 0.16 -10.52
N THR A 62 -5.28 -0.62 -9.63
CA THR A 62 -5.85 -1.85 -9.06
C THR A 62 -7.07 -1.57 -8.19
N ALA A 63 -7.08 -0.46 -7.47
CA ALA A 63 -8.18 -0.05 -6.59
C ALA A 63 -9.24 0.82 -7.31
N ARG A 64 -8.88 1.49 -8.43
CA ARG A 64 -9.68 2.53 -9.09
C ARG A 64 -11.14 2.17 -9.36
N TYR A 65 -11.43 0.92 -9.65
CA TYR A 65 -12.79 0.45 -10.01
C TYR A 65 -13.41 -0.47 -8.96
N ILE A 66 -12.82 -0.54 -7.76
CA ILE A 66 -13.28 -1.40 -6.66
C ILE A 66 -13.76 -0.51 -5.50
N PRO A 67 -15.08 -0.26 -5.38
CA PRO A 67 -15.61 0.54 -4.29
C PRO A 67 -15.24 -0.04 -2.91
N GLY A 68 -14.86 0.85 -1.96
CA GLY A 68 -14.43 0.47 -0.62
C GLY A 68 -12.97 -0.01 -0.52
N VAL A 69 -12.21 0.10 -1.62
CA VAL A 69 -10.76 -0.10 -1.65
C VAL A 69 -10.11 1.10 -2.30
N GLN A 70 -9.08 1.62 -1.69
CA GLN A 70 -8.31 2.78 -2.16
C GLN A 70 -6.83 2.57 -1.90
N THR A 71 -6.02 3.39 -2.54
CA THR A 71 -4.58 3.41 -2.35
C THR A 71 -4.19 4.69 -1.59
N ASN A 72 -3.18 4.58 -0.75
CA ASN A 72 -2.65 5.69 0.03
C ASN A 72 -1.62 6.48 -0.77
N ASP A 73 -2.03 7.01 -1.93
CA ASP A 73 -1.20 7.93 -2.70
C ASP A 73 -1.66 9.36 -2.44
N THR A 74 -0.92 10.08 -1.64
CA THR A 74 -1.12 11.52 -1.35
C THR A 74 -0.25 12.42 -2.22
N GLY A 75 0.18 11.96 -3.40
CA GLY A 75 1.22 12.62 -4.20
C GLY A 75 2.60 12.49 -3.53
N ASN A 76 2.79 11.42 -2.80
CA ASN A 76 4.01 11.13 -2.07
C ASN A 76 5.15 10.84 -3.05
N ARG A 77 6.30 11.46 -2.80
CA ARG A 77 7.54 11.27 -3.56
C ARG A 77 8.12 9.85 -3.48
N PHE A 78 7.62 9.03 -2.55
CA PHE A 78 8.03 7.61 -2.38
C PHE A 78 7.09 6.61 -3.04
N GLY A 79 6.07 7.07 -3.78
CA GLY A 79 5.06 6.22 -4.38
C GLY A 79 3.99 5.76 -3.36
N ASN A 80 3.33 4.66 -3.67
CA ASN A 80 2.25 4.13 -2.85
C ASN A 80 2.79 3.18 -1.78
N ASP A 81 2.50 3.45 -0.51
CA ASP A 81 2.93 2.64 0.64
C ASP A 81 1.85 1.67 1.13
N GLY A 82 0.64 1.66 0.57
CA GLY A 82 -0.40 0.76 1.05
C GLY A 82 -1.79 1.00 0.49
N PHE A 83 -2.74 0.36 1.14
CA PHE A 83 -4.15 0.41 0.80
C PHE A 83 -4.99 0.86 1.99
N ASN A 84 -6.14 1.45 1.69
CA ASN A 84 -7.23 1.64 2.62
C ASN A 84 -8.35 0.67 2.23
N ILE A 85 -8.75 -0.21 3.14
CA ILE A 85 -9.85 -1.15 2.96
C ILE A 85 -10.87 -0.93 4.07
N ARG A 86 -12.11 -0.59 3.70
CA ARG A 86 -13.22 -0.36 4.65
C ARG A 86 -12.89 0.66 5.75
N GLY A 87 -12.07 1.66 5.42
CA GLY A 87 -11.72 2.77 6.33
C GLY A 87 -10.49 2.56 7.20
N LEU A 88 -9.80 1.43 7.12
CA LEU A 88 -8.50 1.25 7.77
C LEU A 88 -7.37 1.16 6.74
N GLU A 89 -6.23 1.72 7.09
CA GLU A 89 -5.12 1.92 6.17
C GLU A 89 -3.76 1.51 6.76
N GLY A 90 -2.72 1.62 5.94
CA GLY A 90 -1.35 1.33 6.34
C GLY A 90 -1.16 -0.14 6.72
N ASP A 91 -0.58 -0.38 7.88
CA ASP A 91 -0.26 -1.72 8.37
C ASP A 91 -1.49 -2.54 8.82
N ALA A 92 -2.68 -1.93 8.89
CA ALA A 92 -3.94 -2.66 9.12
C ALA A 92 -4.37 -3.50 7.92
N VAL A 93 -3.79 -3.25 6.73
CA VAL A 93 -3.99 -4.04 5.50
C VAL A 93 -2.73 -4.83 5.20
N ALA A 94 -2.83 -6.17 5.21
CA ALA A 94 -1.70 -7.02 4.85
C ALA A 94 -1.40 -6.93 3.35
N VAL A 95 -0.12 -6.74 2.98
CA VAL A 95 0.34 -6.77 1.59
C VAL A 95 1.37 -7.88 1.43
N THR A 96 1.15 -8.78 0.46
CA THR A 96 2.05 -9.91 0.20
C THR A 96 2.36 -10.08 -1.28
N VAL A 97 3.54 -10.60 -1.59
CA VAL A 97 3.93 -11.02 -2.95
C VAL A 97 4.36 -12.48 -2.89
N ASP A 98 3.65 -13.37 -3.58
CA ASP A 98 3.85 -14.83 -3.53
C ASP A 98 3.90 -15.35 -2.07
N GLY A 99 3.06 -14.81 -1.18
CA GLY A 99 3.00 -15.18 0.24
C GLY A 99 4.08 -14.56 1.14
N VAL A 100 4.95 -13.69 0.61
CA VAL A 100 5.97 -12.96 1.39
C VAL A 100 5.43 -11.58 1.78
N GLY A 101 5.37 -11.29 3.09
CA GLY A 101 4.93 -10.01 3.63
C GLY A 101 5.85 -8.85 3.21
N GLN A 102 5.27 -7.69 2.95
CA GLN A 102 5.97 -6.52 2.42
C GLN A 102 6.40 -5.51 3.51
N GLY A 103 6.76 -5.99 4.70
CA GLY A 103 7.29 -5.15 5.77
C GLY A 103 6.26 -4.20 6.39
N GLU A 104 6.74 -3.34 7.29
CA GLU A 104 5.95 -2.31 7.96
C GLU A 104 6.21 -0.94 7.34
N THR A 105 5.23 -0.04 7.47
CA THR A 105 5.41 1.36 7.10
C THR A 105 6.10 2.14 8.22
N LEU A 106 6.91 3.12 7.84
CA LEU A 106 7.41 4.15 8.74
C LEU A 106 6.92 5.49 8.20
N ASN A 107 5.83 5.98 8.74
CA ASN A 107 5.23 7.23 8.29
C ASN A 107 4.95 8.17 9.48
N PRO A 108 5.96 8.92 9.92
CA PRO A 108 5.79 9.90 10.97
C PRO A 108 5.11 11.17 10.48
N SER A 109 4.11 11.08 9.61
CA SER A 109 3.45 12.21 8.94
C SER A 109 2.84 13.23 9.91
N SER A 110 2.48 12.81 11.12
CA SER A 110 2.09 13.70 12.22
C SER A 110 3.23 14.63 12.64
N PHE A 111 4.44 14.35 12.21
CA PHE A 111 5.68 15.02 12.60
C PHE A 111 6.48 15.43 11.37
N ALA A 112 5.91 16.26 10.50
CA ALA A 112 6.59 16.77 9.30
C ALA A 112 7.98 17.39 9.58
N ALA A 113 8.23 17.79 10.85
CA ALA A 113 9.51 18.27 11.32
C ALA A 113 10.62 17.21 11.30
N TYR A 114 10.27 15.92 11.32
CA TYR A 114 11.26 14.83 11.35
C TYR A 114 11.65 14.34 9.97
N GLY A 115 11.10 14.93 8.92
CA GLY A 115 11.37 14.59 7.53
C GLY A 115 10.41 13.54 6.97
N MET A 116 10.74 13.05 5.78
CA MET A 116 9.89 12.11 5.05
C MET A 116 10.63 10.78 4.91
N TYR A 117 9.95 9.70 5.29
CA TYR A 117 10.40 8.34 5.11
C TYR A 117 9.55 7.62 4.06
N GLY A 118 10.17 6.69 3.34
CA GLY A 118 9.47 5.67 2.57
C GLY A 118 9.68 4.30 3.18
N SER A 119 8.94 3.30 2.76
CA SER A 119 9.03 1.93 3.27
C SER A 119 9.43 0.90 2.20
N SER A 120 9.41 1.27 0.93
CA SER A 120 9.54 0.37 -0.24
C SER A 120 8.50 -0.77 -0.27
N ARG A 121 7.50 -0.73 0.60
CA ARG A 121 6.44 -1.74 0.72
C ARG A 121 5.60 -1.86 -0.56
N GLY A 122 5.37 -0.74 -1.25
CA GLY A 122 4.61 -0.65 -2.48
C GLY A 122 5.42 -0.87 -3.77
N GLU A 123 6.72 -1.18 -3.70
CA GLU A 123 7.56 -1.36 -4.88
C GLU A 123 7.30 -2.70 -5.57
N ILE A 124 6.14 -2.82 -6.21
CA ILE A 124 5.65 -4.02 -6.91
C ILE A 124 5.41 -3.68 -8.38
N GLU A 125 6.14 -4.36 -9.30
CA GLU A 125 5.97 -4.16 -10.74
C GLU A 125 4.82 -5.02 -11.28
N LEU A 126 3.71 -4.39 -11.71
CA LEU A 126 2.51 -5.09 -12.15
C LEU A 126 2.68 -5.88 -13.45
N GLU A 127 3.64 -5.54 -14.30
CA GLU A 127 3.93 -6.35 -15.50
C GLU A 127 4.52 -7.73 -15.13
N HIS A 128 5.02 -7.88 -13.89
CA HIS A 128 5.50 -9.15 -13.36
C HIS A 128 4.40 -9.97 -12.67
N VAL A 129 3.19 -9.42 -12.52
CA VAL A 129 2.08 -9.99 -11.77
C VAL A 129 1.04 -10.60 -12.70
N LYS A 130 0.54 -11.81 -12.37
CA LYS A 130 -0.55 -12.48 -13.09
C LYS A 130 -1.91 -12.37 -12.41
N ALA A 131 -1.92 -12.09 -11.09
CA ALA A 131 -3.16 -11.87 -10.36
C ALA A 131 -2.93 -10.93 -9.17
N VAL A 132 -3.94 -10.12 -8.87
CA VAL A 132 -4.04 -9.33 -7.63
C VAL A 132 -5.31 -9.75 -6.93
N ASN A 133 -5.18 -10.31 -5.74
CA ASN A 133 -6.28 -10.75 -4.92
C ASN A 133 -6.51 -9.74 -3.80
N ILE A 134 -7.69 -9.15 -3.73
CA ILE A 134 -8.07 -8.15 -2.73
C ILE A 134 -9.18 -8.74 -1.88
N THR A 135 -8.88 -8.95 -0.60
CA THR A 135 -9.83 -9.46 0.38
C THR A 135 -10.23 -8.34 1.33
N LYS A 136 -11.54 -8.17 1.51
CA LYS A 136 -12.10 -7.16 2.41
C LYS A 136 -12.53 -7.80 3.73
N GLY A 137 -12.17 -7.17 4.83
CA GLY A 137 -12.39 -7.66 6.19
C GLY A 137 -11.30 -8.61 6.68
N PRO A 138 -11.22 -8.83 8.00
CA PRO A 138 -10.22 -9.70 8.60
C PRO A 138 -10.38 -11.14 8.15
N SER A 139 -9.28 -11.86 8.05
CA SER A 139 -9.26 -13.30 7.82
C SER A 139 -8.21 -13.94 8.72
N ALA A 140 -8.66 -14.91 9.50
CA ALA A 140 -7.79 -15.57 10.46
C ALA A 140 -6.76 -16.50 9.80
N VAL A 141 -7.02 -17.01 8.61
CA VAL A 141 -6.27 -18.16 8.09
C VAL A 141 -5.48 -17.86 6.82
N ALA A 142 -6.05 -17.12 5.89
CA ALA A 142 -5.51 -17.05 4.52
C ALA A 142 -4.43 -15.99 4.28
N GLN A 143 -4.18 -15.03 5.20
CA GLN A 143 -3.56 -13.77 4.78
C GLN A 143 -2.41 -13.26 5.64
N GLY A 144 -1.92 -14.05 6.57
CA GLY A 144 -0.82 -13.62 7.40
C GLY A 144 -1.17 -12.61 8.50
N PRO A 145 -0.23 -12.30 9.41
CA PRO A 145 -0.39 -11.30 10.44
C PRO A 145 -0.56 -9.90 9.83
N GLY A 146 -1.28 -9.01 10.53
CA GLY A 146 -1.52 -7.65 10.08
C GLY A 146 -2.80 -7.46 9.24
N SER A 147 -3.69 -8.45 9.16
CA SER A 147 -4.96 -8.34 8.45
C SER A 147 -6.11 -7.94 9.40
N LEU A 148 -6.10 -6.70 9.90
CA LEU A 148 -7.24 -6.15 10.66
C LEU A 148 -8.41 -5.78 9.74
N ALA A 149 -8.11 -5.19 8.58
CA ALA A 149 -9.10 -4.64 7.66
C ALA A 149 -9.23 -5.45 6.36
N GLY A 150 -8.22 -6.22 6.03
CA GLY A 150 -8.17 -6.99 4.79
C GLY A 150 -6.75 -7.20 4.28
N SER A 151 -6.63 -7.68 3.04
CA SER A 151 -5.34 -7.92 2.43
C SER A 151 -5.32 -7.71 0.94
N VAL A 152 -4.12 -7.47 0.41
CA VAL A 152 -3.82 -7.43 -1.02
C VAL A 152 -2.65 -8.39 -1.29
N THR A 153 -2.92 -9.42 -2.08
CA THR A 153 -1.94 -10.45 -2.44
C THR A 153 -1.63 -10.39 -3.93
N TYR A 154 -0.36 -10.21 -4.24
CA TYR A 154 0.15 -10.23 -5.60
C TYR A 154 0.74 -11.60 -5.91
N VAL A 155 0.34 -12.17 -7.04
CA VAL A 155 0.87 -13.45 -7.53
C VAL A 155 1.69 -13.18 -8.78
N THR A 156 2.99 -13.46 -8.73
CA THR A 156 3.89 -13.18 -9.85
C THR A 156 3.81 -14.22 -10.96
N ASN A 157 4.13 -13.82 -12.18
CA ASN A 157 4.14 -14.66 -13.37
C ASN A 157 5.06 -15.88 -13.23
N GLU A 158 4.69 -16.95 -13.94
CA GLU A 158 5.48 -18.18 -14.11
C GLU A 158 5.77 -18.45 -15.60
N ALA A 159 6.73 -19.31 -15.89
CA ALA A 159 7.04 -19.66 -17.28
C ALA A 159 5.83 -20.28 -18.00
N SER A 160 5.02 -21.06 -17.29
CA SER A 160 3.79 -21.69 -17.80
C SER A 160 2.74 -20.70 -18.30
N ASP A 161 2.73 -19.44 -17.80
CA ASP A 161 1.79 -18.41 -18.23
C ASP A 161 2.05 -17.92 -19.68
N PHE A 162 3.24 -18.22 -20.21
CA PHE A 162 3.70 -17.81 -21.55
C PHE A 162 4.01 -18.97 -22.48
N LEU A 163 3.82 -20.22 -22.04
CA LEU A 163 4.20 -21.42 -22.77
C LEU A 163 3.00 -22.35 -22.99
N PRO A 164 3.00 -23.16 -24.06
CA PRO A 164 2.03 -24.26 -24.21
C PRO A 164 2.07 -25.20 -22.99
N ALA A 165 0.93 -25.85 -22.72
CA ALA A 165 0.80 -26.74 -21.56
C ALA A 165 1.82 -27.87 -21.52
N THR A 166 2.29 -28.35 -22.67
CA THR A 166 3.26 -29.47 -22.77
C THR A 166 4.28 -29.26 -23.88
N GLY A 167 5.44 -29.91 -23.73
CA GLY A 167 6.52 -29.91 -24.72
C GLY A 167 7.51 -28.77 -24.57
N ASP A 168 8.64 -28.89 -25.26
CA ASP A 168 9.66 -27.85 -25.32
C ASP A 168 9.13 -26.64 -26.11
N ALA A 169 9.28 -25.46 -25.55
CA ALA A 169 8.79 -24.23 -26.15
C ALA A 169 9.55 -22.99 -25.64
N THR A 170 9.50 -21.93 -26.43
CA THR A 170 9.97 -20.60 -26.03
C THR A 170 8.87 -19.60 -26.34
N GLY A 171 8.47 -18.81 -25.34
CA GLY A 171 7.56 -17.70 -25.49
C GLY A 171 8.28 -16.38 -25.28
N VAL A 172 7.94 -15.37 -26.04
CA VAL A 172 8.46 -14.00 -25.90
C VAL A 172 7.29 -13.03 -25.91
N ARG A 173 7.27 -12.10 -24.96
CA ARG A 173 6.30 -10.99 -24.93
C ARG A 173 7.05 -9.67 -24.81
N LEU A 174 6.66 -8.68 -25.60
CA LEU A 174 7.18 -7.33 -25.57
C LEU A 174 6.00 -6.37 -25.41
N LYS A 175 6.08 -5.45 -24.46
CA LYS A 175 5.07 -4.40 -24.28
C LYS A 175 5.75 -3.05 -24.20
N THR A 176 5.18 -2.05 -24.84
CA THR A 176 5.61 -0.66 -24.71
C THR A 176 4.41 0.26 -24.80
N GLY A 177 4.48 1.40 -24.13
CA GLY A 177 3.38 2.35 -24.17
C GLY A 177 3.68 3.63 -23.42
N PHE A 178 2.66 4.46 -23.38
CA PHE A 178 2.69 5.78 -22.78
C PHE A 178 1.42 6.04 -21.98
N ASP A 179 1.55 6.70 -20.83
CA ASP A 179 0.46 7.21 -20.01
C ASP A 179 0.63 8.71 -19.76
N ALA A 180 -0.34 9.49 -20.23
CA ALA A 180 -0.30 10.95 -20.15
C ALA A 180 -0.66 11.50 -18.76
N ARG A 181 -1.04 10.67 -17.78
CA ARG A 181 -1.32 11.14 -16.39
C ARG A 181 -0.04 11.59 -15.68
N SER A 182 1.07 10.97 -16.02
CA SER A 182 2.41 11.25 -15.46
C SER A 182 3.50 11.28 -16.51
N ASP A 183 3.15 11.46 -17.80
CA ASP A 183 4.09 11.38 -18.93
C ASP A 183 4.93 10.08 -18.93
N GLU A 184 4.36 8.98 -18.40
CA GLU A 184 5.07 7.71 -18.23
C GLU A 184 5.32 7.00 -19.56
N TRP A 185 6.57 6.60 -19.80
CA TRP A 185 6.96 5.64 -20.80
C TRP A 185 7.28 4.29 -20.17
N LEU A 186 6.60 3.24 -20.66
CA LEU A 186 6.78 1.84 -20.25
C LEU A 186 7.47 1.04 -21.37
N VAL A 187 8.49 0.26 -21.00
CA VAL A 187 9.07 -0.79 -21.83
C VAL A 187 9.20 -2.06 -21.00
N HIS A 188 8.58 -3.15 -21.45
CA HIS A 188 8.60 -4.44 -20.78
C HIS A 188 8.95 -5.56 -21.76
N GLY A 189 9.74 -6.53 -21.29
CA GLY A 189 10.10 -7.73 -22.03
C GLY A 189 10.03 -8.99 -21.18
N THR A 190 9.42 -10.05 -21.73
CA THR A 190 9.35 -11.39 -21.12
C THR A 190 9.98 -12.41 -22.06
N VAL A 191 10.77 -13.31 -21.51
CA VAL A 191 11.24 -14.55 -22.17
C VAL A 191 10.96 -15.71 -21.27
N ALA A 192 10.16 -16.66 -21.72
CA ALA A 192 9.88 -17.93 -21.05
C ALA A 192 10.41 -19.09 -21.90
N ASN A 193 10.98 -20.11 -21.29
CA ASN A 193 11.48 -21.29 -22.00
C ASN A 193 11.21 -22.55 -21.18
N ARG A 194 10.77 -23.59 -21.87
CA ARG A 194 10.74 -24.99 -21.38
C ARG A 194 11.65 -25.84 -22.22
N THR A 195 12.56 -26.55 -21.57
CA THR A 195 13.44 -27.56 -22.20
C THR A 195 13.46 -28.80 -21.32
N GLY A 196 12.83 -29.87 -21.80
CA GLY A 196 12.62 -31.08 -21.00
C GLY A 196 11.85 -30.77 -19.70
N ASN A 197 12.48 -31.01 -18.57
CA ASN A 197 11.90 -30.79 -17.24
C ASN A 197 12.27 -29.41 -16.63
N PHE A 198 12.93 -28.55 -17.37
CA PHE A 198 13.40 -27.27 -16.86
C PHE A 198 12.63 -26.13 -17.47
N ASP A 199 11.98 -25.32 -16.62
CA ASP A 199 11.28 -24.10 -16.96
C ASP A 199 12.09 -22.88 -16.51
N SER A 200 12.12 -21.84 -17.31
CA SER A 200 12.73 -20.55 -16.98
C SER A 200 11.89 -19.37 -17.47
N LEU A 201 11.82 -18.35 -16.65
CA LEU A 201 11.17 -17.07 -16.93
C LEU A 201 12.13 -15.93 -16.61
N LEU A 202 12.29 -15.00 -17.54
CA LEU A 202 12.96 -13.73 -17.30
C LEU A 202 12.06 -12.59 -17.77
N GLN A 203 11.80 -11.66 -16.89
CA GLN A 203 11.06 -10.43 -17.18
C GLN A 203 11.91 -9.21 -16.79
N TYR A 204 11.82 -8.17 -17.57
CA TYR A 204 12.45 -6.87 -17.29
C TYR A 204 11.51 -5.75 -17.68
N THR A 205 11.35 -4.80 -16.79
CA THR A 205 10.52 -3.60 -16.98
C THR A 205 11.33 -2.34 -16.70
N MET A 206 11.14 -1.34 -17.52
CA MET A 206 11.66 0.02 -17.32
C MET A 206 10.52 1.01 -17.46
N ARG A 207 10.44 1.95 -16.51
CA ARG A 207 9.51 3.09 -16.54
C ARG A 207 10.29 4.39 -16.35
N ASP A 208 9.88 5.41 -17.06
CA ASP A 208 10.39 6.79 -16.95
C ASP A 208 9.16 7.68 -16.92
N SER A 209 8.96 8.46 -15.86
CA SER A 209 7.76 9.25 -15.65
C SER A 209 8.05 10.55 -14.89
N SER A 210 7.13 11.50 -15.00
CA SER A 210 7.10 12.72 -14.19
C SER A 210 6.12 12.57 -13.03
N GLU A 211 5.87 13.66 -12.31
CA GLU A 211 4.77 13.75 -11.35
C GLU A 211 3.41 13.44 -11.99
N THR A 212 2.48 12.88 -11.23
CA THR A 212 1.08 12.81 -11.65
C THR A 212 0.51 14.23 -11.74
N GLU A 213 0.03 14.60 -12.93
CA GLU A 213 -0.49 15.94 -13.16
C GLU A 213 -1.76 16.20 -12.36
N ALA A 214 -1.82 17.33 -11.63
CA ALA A 214 -3.06 17.87 -11.12
C ALA A 214 -3.91 18.45 -12.27
N HIS A 215 -5.23 18.58 -12.07
CA HIS A 215 -6.08 19.24 -13.06
C HIS A 215 -5.57 20.66 -13.38
N SER A 216 -5.62 21.05 -14.63
CA SER A 216 -4.90 22.20 -15.21
C SER A 216 -5.28 23.60 -14.68
N HIS A 217 -6.20 23.72 -13.73
CA HIS A 217 -6.71 25.01 -13.25
C HIS A 217 -5.91 25.63 -12.10
N GLY A 218 -5.02 24.87 -11.46
CA GLY A 218 -4.18 25.35 -10.36
C GLY A 218 -3.07 26.29 -10.82
N GLU A 219 -2.70 27.27 -9.99
CA GLU A 219 -1.63 28.22 -10.32
C GLU A 219 -0.25 27.55 -10.20
N ASN A 220 0.61 27.72 -11.20
CA ASN A 220 1.99 27.22 -11.21
C ASN A 220 2.92 28.29 -10.58
N ILE A 221 2.92 28.41 -9.27
CA ILE A 221 3.73 29.34 -8.47
C ILE A 221 4.52 28.56 -7.43
N SER A 222 5.46 29.20 -6.75
CA SER A 222 6.15 28.63 -5.59
C SER A 222 5.41 28.96 -4.29
N GLY A 223 5.58 28.11 -3.26
CA GLY A 223 5.01 28.29 -1.93
C GLY A 223 3.68 27.55 -1.73
N SER A 224 3.12 27.68 -0.52
CA SER A 224 1.94 26.93 -0.06
C SER A 224 0.67 27.15 -0.89
N ALA A 225 0.59 28.25 -1.65
CA ALA A 225 -0.51 28.55 -2.56
C ALA A 225 -0.35 27.88 -3.94
N ARG A 226 0.73 27.14 -4.18
CA ARG A 226 0.94 26.39 -5.41
C ARG A 226 -0.20 25.40 -5.65
N GLY A 227 -0.89 25.54 -6.77
CA GLY A 227 -2.02 24.69 -7.16
C GLY A 227 -1.68 23.60 -8.17
N GLN A 228 -0.42 23.44 -8.53
CA GLN A 228 0.10 22.35 -9.39
C GLN A 228 0.96 21.40 -8.56
N ALA A 229 1.03 20.13 -8.96
CA ALA A 229 1.95 19.16 -8.36
C ALA A 229 3.41 19.67 -8.42
N ASP A 230 4.22 19.25 -7.45
CA ASP A 230 5.64 19.58 -7.47
C ASP A 230 6.37 18.75 -8.54
N PRO A 231 7.27 19.36 -9.32
CA PRO A 231 7.96 18.64 -10.38
C PRO A 231 8.79 17.47 -9.86
N MET A 232 8.63 16.30 -10.47
CA MET A 232 9.38 15.08 -10.18
C MET A 232 9.83 14.38 -11.47
N ASP A 233 10.92 13.63 -11.37
CA ASP A 233 11.46 12.76 -12.41
C ASP A 233 11.63 11.38 -11.76
N ASN A 234 10.85 10.41 -12.20
CA ASN A 234 10.82 9.06 -11.63
C ASN A 234 11.36 8.06 -12.64
N GLN A 235 12.24 7.21 -12.19
CA GLN A 235 12.73 6.07 -12.97
C GLN A 235 12.53 4.78 -12.17
N VAL A 236 11.97 3.75 -12.83
CA VAL A 236 11.79 2.41 -12.25
C VAL A 236 12.45 1.38 -13.15
N ASP A 237 13.28 0.54 -12.54
CA ASP A 237 13.88 -0.64 -13.17
C ASP A 237 13.47 -1.88 -12.36
N ALA A 238 12.83 -2.86 -13.01
CA ALA A 238 12.40 -4.08 -12.35
C ALA A 238 12.80 -5.34 -13.13
N VAL A 239 13.17 -6.38 -12.39
CA VAL A 239 13.52 -7.70 -12.95
C VAL A 239 12.85 -8.81 -12.16
N LEU A 240 12.31 -9.82 -12.86
CA LEU A 240 11.87 -11.09 -12.29
C LEU A 240 12.55 -12.24 -13.04
N LEU A 241 13.23 -13.11 -12.30
CA LEU A 241 13.80 -14.37 -12.80
C LEU A 241 13.22 -15.53 -11.99
N LYS A 242 12.54 -16.47 -12.66
CA LYS A 242 12.13 -17.76 -12.05
C LYS A 242 12.74 -18.92 -12.83
N LEU A 243 13.29 -19.86 -12.10
CA LEU A 243 13.85 -21.09 -12.62
C LEU A 243 13.21 -22.27 -11.90
N ALA A 244 12.72 -23.25 -12.61
CA ALA A 244 12.05 -24.39 -12.01
C ALA A 244 12.42 -25.71 -12.68
N TYR A 245 12.60 -26.74 -11.86
CA TYR A 245 12.82 -28.12 -12.30
C TYR A 245 11.62 -28.98 -11.90
N ASN A 246 10.94 -29.54 -12.89
CA ASN A 246 9.78 -30.40 -12.74
C ASN A 246 10.24 -31.87 -12.63
N PHE A 247 10.20 -32.45 -11.43
CA PHE A 247 10.50 -33.86 -11.23
C PHE A 247 9.41 -34.76 -11.82
N SER A 248 8.15 -34.25 -11.81
CA SER A 248 6.97 -34.84 -12.39
C SER A 248 5.95 -33.74 -12.73
N GLU A 249 4.78 -34.10 -13.26
CA GLU A 249 3.64 -33.16 -13.49
C GLU A 249 3.13 -32.53 -12.19
N HIS A 250 3.42 -33.10 -11.01
CA HIS A 250 2.91 -32.69 -9.71
C HIS A 250 4.03 -32.28 -8.73
N GLN A 251 5.28 -32.26 -9.16
CA GLN A 251 6.39 -31.98 -8.25
C GLN A 251 7.42 -31.06 -8.90
N GLN A 252 7.63 -29.92 -8.27
CA GLN A 252 8.49 -28.86 -8.76
C GLN A 252 9.40 -28.34 -7.65
N LEU A 253 10.65 -28.04 -7.99
CA LEU A 253 11.59 -27.27 -7.16
C LEU A 253 12.04 -26.06 -7.97
N GLY A 254 11.98 -24.89 -7.39
CA GLY A 254 12.35 -23.68 -8.12
C GLY A 254 13.09 -22.64 -7.29
N PHE A 255 13.55 -21.64 -8.02
CA PHE A 255 14.28 -20.48 -7.54
C PHE A 255 13.63 -19.22 -8.09
N VAL A 256 13.54 -18.18 -7.27
CA VAL A 256 13.07 -16.85 -7.66
C VAL A 256 14.11 -15.80 -7.28
N TYR A 257 14.32 -14.85 -8.19
CA TYR A 257 15.00 -13.58 -7.94
C TYR A 257 14.13 -12.45 -8.48
N GLU A 258 13.85 -11.49 -7.65
CA GLU A 258 13.05 -10.32 -7.99
C GLU A 258 13.70 -9.07 -7.43
N LYS A 259 13.72 -8.01 -8.24
CA LYS A 259 14.19 -6.69 -7.82
C LYS A 259 13.37 -5.61 -8.48
N THR A 260 12.96 -4.63 -7.70
CA THR A 260 12.39 -3.36 -8.17
C THR A 260 13.18 -2.23 -7.53
N TYR A 261 13.69 -1.34 -8.35
CA TYR A 261 14.44 -0.15 -7.93
C TYR A 261 13.78 1.07 -8.52
N ARG A 262 13.48 2.04 -7.67
CA ARG A 262 12.93 3.36 -8.04
C ARG A 262 13.88 4.46 -7.60
N GLU A 263 14.13 5.40 -8.48
CA GLU A 263 14.79 6.68 -8.20
C GLU A 263 13.81 7.82 -8.49
N THR A 264 13.65 8.74 -7.54
CA THR A 264 12.79 9.92 -7.67
C THR A 264 13.59 11.18 -7.38
N ASN A 265 13.68 12.06 -8.36
CA ASN A 265 14.31 13.36 -8.21
C ASN A 265 13.24 14.46 -8.29
N GLY A 266 13.13 15.32 -7.27
CA GLY A 266 12.05 16.30 -7.18
C GLY A 266 12.51 17.70 -6.84
N VAL A 267 11.60 18.66 -7.11
CA VAL A 267 11.75 20.06 -6.71
C VAL A 267 10.50 20.49 -5.93
N PRO A 268 10.49 20.36 -4.58
CA PRO A 268 9.36 20.71 -3.72
C PRO A 268 9.05 22.22 -3.74
N LEU A 269 8.49 22.72 -4.84
CA LEU A 269 8.16 24.13 -5.03
C LEU A 269 7.06 24.60 -4.06
N SER A 270 6.14 23.70 -3.66
CA SER A 270 5.07 23.99 -2.71
C SER A 270 5.58 24.31 -1.30
N ARG A 271 6.78 23.84 -0.95
CA ARG A 271 7.43 24.07 0.35
C ARG A 271 8.21 25.38 0.42
N GLN A 272 8.43 26.07 -0.69
CA GLN A 272 9.22 27.30 -0.70
C GLN A 272 8.54 28.44 0.07
N SER A 273 9.35 29.20 0.79
CA SER A 273 8.96 30.41 1.52
C SER A 273 10.13 31.41 1.54
N ASP A 274 9.92 32.59 2.14
CA ASP A 274 10.98 33.62 2.26
C ASP A 274 12.19 33.14 3.09
N SER A 275 12.00 32.17 3.98
CA SER A 275 13.05 31.66 4.87
C SER A 275 13.54 30.25 4.51
N TYR A 276 12.81 29.54 3.68
CA TYR A 276 13.10 28.16 3.21
C TYR A 276 12.93 28.12 1.70
N PHE A 277 14.00 27.95 0.95
CA PHE A 277 13.96 28.03 -0.50
C PHE A 277 15.00 27.11 -1.17
N ASP A 278 14.94 27.01 -2.49
CA ASP A 278 15.78 26.13 -3.31
C ASP A 278 15.74 24.66 -2.86
N PHE A 279 14.52 24.18 -2.58
CA PHE A 279 14.31 22.77 -2.24
C PHE A 279 14.62 21.85 -3.41
N THR A 280 15.31 20.77 -3.11
CA THR A 280 15.51 19.61 -3.99
C THR A 280 15.29 18.33 -3.20
N SER A 281 14.82 17.29 -3.86
CA SER A 281 14.75 15.94 -3.30
C SER A 281 15.41 14.93 -4.21
N ALA A 282 15.98 13.88 -3.62
CA ALA A 282 16.55 12.73 -4.28
C ALA A 282 16.26 11.51 -3.42
N ASP A 283 15.39 10.63 -3.91
CA ASP A 283 14.87 9.51 -3.16
C ASP A 283 15.14 8.20 -3.89
N GLU A 284 15.38 7.15 -3.12
CA GLU A 284 15.61 5.81 -3.62
C GLU A 284 14.73 4.83 -2.87
N ASN A 285 14.05 3.94 -3.61
CA ASN A 285 13.36 2.78 -3.07
C ASN A 285 13.89 1.53 -3.74
N ASN A 286 14.20 0.51 -2.96
CA ASN A 286 14.69 -0.77 -3.44
C ASN A 286 13.95 -1.91 -2.73
N ARG A 287 13.40 -2.82 -3.52
CA ARG A 287 12.87 -4.09 -3.05
C ARG A 287 13.59 -5.20 -3.79
N GLU A 288 14.27 -6.09 -3.06
CA GLU A 288 15.00 -7.22 -3.62
C GLU A 288 14.64 -8.51 -2.89
N ARG A 289 14.33 -9.59 -3.62
CA ARG A 289 13.96 -10.89 -3.07
C ARG A 289 14.71 -12.02 -3.77
N ILE A 290 15.23 -12.94 -2.97
CA ILE A 290 15.78 -14.21 -3.41
C ILE A 290 15.04 -15.34 -2.68
N GLY A 291 14.54 -16.33 -3.41
CA GLY A 291 13.77 -17.40 -2.81
C GLY A 291 13.97 -18.77 -3.47
N LEU A 292 13.62 -19.78 -2.68
CA LEU A 292 13.48 -21.17 -3.12
C LEU A 292 12.05 -21.61 -2.83
N PHE A 293 11.47 -22.38 -3.72
CA PHE A 293 10.16 -22.99 -3.52
C PHE A 293 10.14 -24.46 -3.94
N PHE A 294 9.33 -25.24 -3.25
CA PHE A 294 9.08 -26.64 -3.54
C PHE A 294 7.60 -26.93 -3.42
N ASN A 295 6.98 -27.41 -4.48
CA ASN A 295 5.57 -27.75 -4.54
C ASN A 295 5.40 -29.22 -4.89
N ASN A 296 4.48 -29.90 -4.21
CA ASN A 296 4.09 -31.27 -4.56
C ASN A 296 2.57 -31.43 -4.34
N GLU A 297 1.82 -31.55 -5.44
CA GLU A 297 0.34 -31.67 -5.45
C GLU A 297 -0.15 -33.12 -5.29
N ASN A 298 0.73 -34.09 -5.26
CA ASN A 298 0.38 -35.51 -5.13
C ASN A 298 1.33 -36.22 -4.15
N LEU A 299 1.30 -35.75 -2.89
CA LEU A 299 2.18 -36.25 -1.84
C LEU A 299 1.77 -37.66 -1.35
N GLY A 300 0.45 -37.97 -1.36
CA GLY A 300 -0.09 -39.29 -1.04
C GLY A 300 0.14 -39.77 0.38
N LEU A 301 0.32 -38.83 1.32
CA LEU A 301 0.52 -39.17 2.75
C LEU A 301 -0.84 -39.21 3.50
N ALA A 302 -0.87 -39.96 4.60
CA ALA A 302 -2.09 -40.07 5.39
C ALA A 302 -2.59 -38.72 5.94
N PHE A 303 -1.67 -37.75 6.13
CA PHE A 303 -1.97 -36.44 6.70
C PHE A 303 -1.95 -35.31 5.66
N ALA A 304 -1.37 -35.49 4.47
CA ALA A 304 -1.33 -34.48 3.44
C ALA A 304 -1.40 -35.05 2.03
N ASP A 305 -2.15 -34.40 1.16
CA ASP A 305 -2.24 -34.66 -0.28
C ASP A 305 -1.32 -33.72 -1.07
N SER A 306 -1.14 -32.49 -0.59
CA SER A 306 -0.20 -31.51 -1.16
C SER A 306 0.67 -30.87 -0.09
N ILE A 307 1.80 -30.34 -0.54
CA ILE A 307 2.71 -29.52 0.26
C ILE A 307 3.33 -28.43 -0.60
N ASP A 308 3.36 -27.23 -0.07
CA ASP A 308 4.09 -26.08 -0.59
C ASP A 308 5.08 -25.60 0.47
N VAL A 309 6.34 -25.41 0.07
CA VAL A 309 7.42 -24.95 0.97
C VAL A 309 8.13 -23.79 0.29
N THR A 310 8.28 -22.68 1.01
CA THR A 310 9.06 -21.53 0.53
C THR A 310 10.09 -21.08 1.55
N LEU A 311 11.23 -20.64 1.05
CA LEU A 311 12.29 -19.99 1.82
C LEU A 311 12.71 -18.75 1.07
N ASN A 312 12.54 -17.56 1.66
CA ASN A 312 12.85 -16.29 1.02
C ASN A 312 13.71 -15.43 1.93
N TYR A 313 14.63 -14.68 1.30
CA TYR A 313 15.28 -13.52 1.87
C TYR A 313 14.84 -12.31 1.07
N GLN A 314 14.40 -11.26 1.74
CA GLN A 314 13.94 -10.01 1.13
C GLN A 314 14.58 -8.82 1.84
N GLU A 315 15.05 -7.87 1.06
CA GLU A 315 15.53 -6.54 1.49
C GLU A 315 14.55 -5.49 0.98
N LEU A 316 14.09 -4.63 1.89
CA LEU A 316 13.35 -3.40 1.61
C LEU A 316 14.20 -2.24 2.10
N PHE A 317 14.55 -1.33 1.21
CA PHE A 317 15.34 -0.14 1.54
C PHE A 317 14.72 1.10 0.93
N SER A 318 14.57 2.14 1.73
CA SER A 318 14.14 3.46 1.29
C SER A 318 15.08 4.52 1.82
N SER A 319 15.46 5.47 0.97
CA SER A 319 16.24 6.65 1.30
C SER A 319 15.54 7.90 0.80
N GLY A 320 15.33 8.87 1.68
CA GLY A 320 14.71 10.15 1.35
C GLY A 320 15.62 11.32 1.66
N VAL A 321 16.20 11.95 0.64
CA VAL A 321 17.11 13.09 0.80
C VAL A 321 16.40 14.37 0.39
N THR A 322 16.33 15.34 1.34
CA THR A 322 15.80 16.69 1.09
C THR A 322 16.90 17.71 1.36
N SER A 323 17.17 18.58 0.41
CA SER A 323 18.13 19.69 0.57
C SER A 323 17.43 21.02 0.32
N PHE A 324 17.74 22.03 1.12
CA PHE A 324 17.16 23.37 0.97
C PHE A 324 18.08 24.44 1.59
N LEU A 325 17.87 25.68 1.17
CA LEU A 325 18.50 26.85 1.80
C LEU A 325 17.58 27.40 2.89
N TYR A 326 18.18 27.65 4.06
CA TYR A 326 17.52 28.22 5.24
C TYR A 326 18.16 29.55 5.62
N GLY A 327 17.34 30.58 5.77
CA GLY A 327 17.77 31.93 6.12
C GLY A 327 17.16 32.98 5.22
N SER A 328 17.78 34.19 5.11
CA SER A 328 17.30 35.24 4.21
C SER A 328 17.96 35.12 2.84
N ALA A 329 17.21 35.20 1.75
CA ALA A 329 17.75 35.19 0.40
C ALA A 329 18.75 36.33 0.11
N ASP A 330 18.63 37.45 0.82
CA ASP A 330 19.52 38.62 0.71
C ASP A 330 20.72 38.56 1.66
N GLY A 331 20.91 37.47 2.43
CA GLY A 331 21.88 37.41 3.52
C GLY A 331 22.58 36.05 3.69
N ASP A 332 22.70 35.62 4.92
CA ASP A 332 23.52 34.48 5.32
C ASP A 332 22.76 33.14 5.26
N ALA A 333 22.09 32.84 4.16
CA ALA A 333 21.41 31.56 3.99
C ALA A 333 22.44 30.41 4.03
N ILE A 334 22.06 29.32 4.70
CA ILE A 334 22.84 28.10 4.84
C ILE A 334 22.15 26.94 4.17
N LEU A 335 22.92 25.99 3.65
CA LEU A 335 22.40 24.74 3.16
C LEU A 335 22.11 23.80 4.33
N ARG A 336 20.90 23.21 4.33
CA ARG A 336 20.53 22.08 5.16
C ARG A 336 20.22 20.90 4.28
N THR A 337 20.70 19.72 4.66
CA THR A 337 20.38 18.45 4.01
C THR A 337 19.85 17.48 5.05
N GLU A 338 18.68 16.95 4.81
CA GLU A 338 18.03 15.91 5.61
C GLU A 338 18.03 14.62 4.80
N ASP A 339 18.51 13.55 5.40
CA ASP A 339 18.63 12.23 4.80
C ASP A 339 17.96 11.23 5.76
N ARG A 340 16.99 10.48 5.26
CA ARG A 340 16.13 9.58 6.02
C ARG A 340 16.15 8.21 5.36
N ASN A 341 16.71 7.25 6.04
CA ASN A 341 16.87 5.88 5.56
C ASN A 341 16.07 4.93 6.42
N PHE A 342 15.35 4.02 5.79
CA PHE A 342 14.65 2.93 6.45
C PHE A 342 14.91 1.63 5.70
N SER A 343 15.40 0.62 6.42
CA SER A 343 15.68 -0.71 5.89
C SER A 343 14.96 -1.78 6.70
N GLN A 344 14.54 -2.84 6.01
CA GLN A 344 13.96 -4.04 6.59
C GLN A 344 14.47 -5.27 5.83
N ASP A 345 15.33 -6.05 6.47
CA ASP A 345 15.87 -7.29 5.94
C ASP A 345 15.11 -8.46 6.54
N SER A 346 14.51 -9.32 5.74
CA SER A 346 13.69 -10.41 6.24
C SER A 346 14.09 -11.77 5.69
N LEU A 347 14.11 -12.77 6.58
CA LEU A 347 14.21 -14.20 6.25
C LEU A 347 12.88 -14.87 6.59
N SER A 348 12.20 -15.44 5.60
CA SER A 348 10.92 -16.13 5.79
C SER A 348 10.98 -17.58 5.35
N PHE A 349 10.33 -18.46 6.12
CA PHE A 349 10.13 -19.86 5.82
C PHE A 349 8.67 -20.23 6.03
N ASN A 350 8.01 -20.74 4.97
CA ASN A 350 6.61 -21.15 5.03
C ASN A 350 6.45 -22.62 4.59
N VAL A 351 5.52 -23.31 5.23
CA VAL A 351 5.08 -24.66 4.87
C VAL A 351 3.56 -24.70 4.93
N ASP A 352 2.95 -24.96 3.79
CA ASP A 352 1.50 -25.07 3.63
C ASP A 352 1.16 -26.50 3.18
N LEU A 353 0.15 -27.09 3.80
CA LEU A 353 -0.29 -28.45 3.54
C LEU A 353 -1.79 -28.47 3.31
N ALA A 354 -2.24 -29.31 2.39
CA ALA A 354 -3.66 -29.54 2.18
C ALA A 354 -4.00 -31.05 2.26
N LYS A 355 -5.19 -31.36 2.77
CA LYS A 355 -5.73 -32.71 2.89
C LYS A 355 -7.22 -32.73 2.60
N SER A 356 -7.62 -33.51 1.58
CA SER A 356 -9.02 -33.84 1.31
C SER A 356 -9.39 -35.17 1.94
N ILE A 357 -10.50 -35.21 2.69
CA ILE A 357 -11.03 -36.42 3.28
C ILE A 357 -12.47 -36.62 2.78
N THR A 358 -12.72 -37.73 2.11
CA THR A 358 -14.05 -38.09 1.63
C THR A 358 -14.67 -39.13 2.55
N GLY A 359 -15.89 -38.86 3.06
CA GLY A 359 -16.57 -39.72 4.02
C GLY A 359 -18.07 -39.48 4.11
N GLU A 360 -18.65 -39.58 5.28
CA GLU A 360 -20.02 -39.16 5.56
C GLU A 360 -20.16 -37.65 5.34
N PHE A 361 -19.14 -36.92 5.73
CA PHE A 361 -18.91 -35.52 5.38
C PHE A 361 -17.59 -35.43 4.61
N ASN A 362 -17.52 -34.52 3.63
CA ASN A 362 -16.28 -34.21 2.94
C ASN A 362 -15.59 -33.07 3.68
N HIS A 363 -14.28 -33.21 3.87
CA HIS A 363 -13.44 -32.20 4.50
C HIS A 363 -12.36 -31.76 3.54
N GLU A 364 -12.15 -30.47 3.45
CA GLU A 364 -10.99 -29.86 2.81
C GLU A 364 -10.22 -29.08 3.87
N ILE A 365 -9.12 -29.67 4.30
CA ILE A 365 -8.30 -29.18 5.41
C ILE A 365 -7.05 -28.54 4.82
N ILE A 366 -6.76 -27.29 5.21
CA ILE A 366 -5.47 -26.65 5.01
C ILE A 366 -4.86 -26.31 6.37
N TYR A 367 -3.56 -26.46 6.48
CA TYR A 367 -2.82 -26.10 7.69
C TYR A 367 -1.39 -25.79 7.32
N GLY A 368 -0.77 -24.96 8.13
CA GLY A 368 0.59 -24.52 7.82
C GLY A 368 1.30 -23.92 9.02
N PHE A 369 2.55 -23.63 8.74
CA PHE A 369 3.47 -22.99 9.66
C PHE A 369 4.31 -21.98 8.90
N SER A 370 4.49 -20.80 9.49
CA SER A 370 5.45 -19.81 9.00
C SER A 370 6.35 -19.30 10.11
N PHE A 371 7.57 -18.99 9.72
CA PHE A 371 8.57 -18.31 10.52
C PHE A 371 9.11 -17.14 9.71
N GLN A 372 9.19 -15.96 10.33
CA GLN A 372 9.83 -14.79 9.73
C GLN A 372 10.68 -14.10 10.78
N GLN A 373 11.91 -13.75 10.40
CA GLN A 373 12.79 -12.85 11.14
C GLN A 373 13.01 -11.61 10.30
N VAL A 374 12.89 -10.42 10.90
CA VAL A 374 13.10 -9.13 10.24
C VAL A 374 14.06 -8.32 11.08
N ASP A 375 15.12 -7.82 10.45
CA ASP A 375 16.03 -6.83 11.02
C ASP A 375 15.66 -5.46 10.43
N ALA A 376 15.22 -4.53 11.27
CA ALA A 376 14.76 -3.22 10.86
C ALA A 376 15.61 -2.10 11.46
N GLU A 377 15.98 -1.12 10.62
CA GLU A 377 16.78 0.02 11.03
C GLU A 377 16.28 1.31 10.37
N ALA A 378 16.13 2.39 11.15
CA ALA A 378 15.80 3.72 10.67
C ALA A 378 16.90 4.71 11.08
N VAL A 379 17.58 5.30 10.09
CA VAL A 379 18.70 6.22 10.31
C VAL A 379 18.40 7.59 9.73
N MET A 380 18.73 8.64 10.47
CA MET A 380 18.60 10.03 10.06
C MET A 380 19.93 10.75 10.09
N PHE A 381 20.22 11.50 9.02
CA PHE A 381 21.32 12.46 8.99
C PHE A 381 20.76 13.87 8.76
N ASP A 382 21.05 14.81 9.63
CA ASP A 382 20.75 16.23 9.45
C ASP A 382 22.07 17.03 9.40
N ARG A 383 22.40 17.57 8.25
CA ARG A 383 23.63 18.32 8.00
C ARG A 383 23.33 19.77 7.72
N ARG A 384 23.98 20.67 8.43
CA ARG A 384 23.92 22.11 8.20
C ARG A 384 25.31 22.63 7.83
N PHE A 385 25.38 23.36 6.71
CA PHE A 385 26.64 23.85 6.16
C PHE A 385 26.81 25.37 6.42
N ALA A 386 28.03 25.82 6.64
CA ALA A 386 28.33 27.23 6.87
C ALA A 386 28.15 28.13 5.63
N GLY A 387 27.61 27.59 4.54
CA GLY A 387 27.35 28.27 3.27
C GLY A 387 26.27 27.58 2.48
N GLN A 388 26.06 28.03 1.24
CA GLN A 388 24.96 27.61 0.39
C GLN A 388 25.25 26.35 -0.44
N THR A 389 26.37 25.68 -0.19
CA THR A 389 26.78 24.48 -0.93
C THR A 389 27.33 23.41 0.00
N ALA A 390 27.25 22.16 -0.39
CA ALA A 390 27.79 21.01 0.32
C ALA A 390 29.33 21.00 0.44
N ASP A 391 30.03 21.83 -0.32
CA ASP A 391 31.50 22.03 -0.20
C ASP A 391 31.86 22.95 0.97
N SER A 392 30.87 23.62 1.55
CA SER A 392 31.07 24.48 2.70
C SER A 392 31.33 23.63 3.96
N PRO A 393 32.09 24.13 4.96
CA PRO A 393 32.28 23.42 6.23
C PRO A 393 30.93 23.16 6.92
N ILE A 394 30.81 22.02 7.58
CA ILE A 394 29.68 21.75 8.48
C ILE A 394 29.77 22.72 9.67
N LEU A 395 28.65 23.29 10.06
CA LEU A 395 28.56 24.24 11.16
C LEU A 395 28.92 23.55 12.48
N ASP A 396 29.90 24.12 13.23
CA ASP A 396 30.21 23.70 14.60
C ASP A 396 29.00 23.95 15.51
N GLY A 397 28.67 22.98 16.34
CA GLY A 397 27.54 23.07 17.28
C GLY A 397 26.22 22.49 16.74
N TYR A 398 26.15 22.19 15.44
CA TYR A 398 25.15 21.31 14.85
C TYR A 398 25.86 20.02 14.49
N PRO A 399 25.97 19.05 15.39
CA PRO A 399 26.58 17.77 15.04
C PRO A 399 25.86 17.17 13.83
N ILE A 400 26.62 16.49 13.00
CA ILE A 400 26.03 15.49 12.13
C ILE A 400 25.29 14.57 13.09
N ARG A 401 24.00 14.74 13.19
CA ARG A 401 23.19 13.89 14.05
C ARG A 401 22.94 12.61 13.25
N ASP A 402 23.80 11.62 13.50
CA ASP A 402 23.39 10.25 13.25
C ASP A 402 22.37 9.95 14.35
N GLN A 403 21.09 10.14 14.06
CA GLN A 403 20.01 9.82 14.99
C GLN A 403 19.18 8.72 14.40
N SER A 404 18.84 7.76 15.24
CA SER A 404 17.81 6.79 14.98
C SER A 404 16.57 7.20 15.78
N PHE A 405 15.44 7.38 15.11
CA PHE A 405 14.17 7.59 15.79
C PHE A 405 13.52 6.27 16.23
N VAL A 406 13.93 5.16 15.59
CA VAL A 406 13.58 3.80 15.95
C VAL A 406 14.91 3.07 16.17
N PRO A 407 15.13 2.41 17.32
CA PRO A 407 16.34 1.61 17.52
C PRO A 407 16.39 0.47 16.50
N GLU A 408 17.59 0.04 16.14
CA GLU A 408 17.77 -1.21 15.40
C GLU A 408 17.02 -2.31 16.13
N THR A 409 16.10 -3.00 15.43
CA THR A 409 15.19 -3.94 16.07
C THR A 409 15.08 -5.23 15.28
N GLU A 410 15.37 -6.36 15.95
CA GLU A 410 15.04 -7.68 15.45
C GLU A 410 13.59 -8.00 15.80
N LYS A 411 12.79 -8.40 14.78
CA LYS A 411 11.41 -8.87 14.93
C LYS A 411 11.34 -10.33 14.52
N THR A 412 10.90 -11.20 15.41
CA THR A 412 10.63 -12.61 15.13
C THR A 412 9.13 -12.86 15.12
N LEU A 413 8.62 -13.48 14.05
CA LEU A 413 7.22 -13.81 13.88
C LEU A 413 7.07 -15.31 13.64
N ILE A 414 6.20 -15.96 14.42
CA ILE A 414 5.84 -17.37 14.30
C ILE A 414 4.34 -17.47 14.12
N THR A 415 3.90 -18.19 13.09
CA THR A 415 2.49 -18.43 12.81
C THR A 415 2.23 -19.92 12.63
N ALA A 416 1.12 -20.40 13.16
CA ALA A 416 0.57 -21.72 12.85
C ALA A 416 -0.92 -21.62 12.62
N TYR A 417 -1.45 -22.28 11.58
CA TYR A 417 -2.87 -22.21 11.27
C TYR A 417 -3.45 -23.55 10.83
N LEU A 418 -4.75 -23.67 10.98
CA LEU A 418 -5.56 -24.79 10.55
C LEU A 418 -6.91 -24.28 10.10
N ALA A 419 -7.36 -24.65 8.90
CA ALA A 419 -8.73 -24.43 8.46
C ALA A 419 -9.33 -25.71 7.87
N ASP A 420 -10.64 -25.88 8.05
CA ASP A 420 -11.40 -27.01 7.55
C ASP A 420 -12.70 -26.51 6.91
N THR A 421 -12.92 -26.83 5.64
CA THR A 421 -14.20 -26.67 4.98
C THR A 421 -14.92 -27.99 4.99
N VAL A 422 -16.02 -28.05 5.73
CA VAL A 422 -16.84 -29.27 5.91
C VAL A 422 -18.10 -29.16 5.08
N GLU A 423 -18.27 -30.06 4.09
CA GLU A 423 -19.52 -30.23 3.36
C GLU A 423 -20.49 -31.11 4.18
N LEU A 424 -21.40 -30.47 4.90
CA LEU A 424 -22.42 -31.18 5.71
C LEU A 424 -23.54 -31.75 4.85
N SER A 425 -23.79 -31.18 3.69
CA SER A 425 -24.73 -31.66 2.67
C SER A 425 -24.42 -30.99 1.32
N GLU A 426 -25.09 -31.42 0.25
CA GLU A 426 -25.01 -30.75 -1.07
C GLU A 426 -25.36 -29.24 -1.02
N GLN A 427 -26.03 -28.79 0.04
CA GLN A 427 -26.55 -27.42 0.17
C GLN A 427 -25.88 -26.63 1.29
N LEU A 428 -25.15 -27.27 2.20
CA LEU A 428 -24.59 -26.62 3.39
C LEU A 428 -23.12 -27.00 3.57
N SER A 429 -22.25 -26.01 3.50
CA SER A 429 -20.86 -26.08 3.90
C SER A 429 -20.59 -25.18 5.11
N VAL A 430 -19.65 -25.56 5.94
CA VAL A 430 -19.19 -24.82 7.13
C VAL A 430 -17.68 -24.70 7.07
N ASN A 431 -17.18 -23.47 7.21
CA ASN A 431 -15.76 -23.18 7.28
C ASN A 431 -15.37 -22.88 8.72
N LEU A 432 -14.30 -23.49 9.18
CA LEU A 432 -13.72 -23.31 10.50
C LEU A 432 -12.25 -22.97 10.35
N GLY A 433 -11.80 -21.87 10.91
CA GLY A 433 -10.42 -21.46 10.90
C GLY A 433 -9.90 -21.16 12.31
N LEU A 434 -8.66 -21.51 12.57
CA LEU A 434 -7.94 -21.18 13.78
C LEU A 434 -6.49 -20.87 13.44
N ARG A 435 -5.94 -19.79 14.02
CA ARG A 435 -4.58 -19.35 13.82
C ARG A 435 -3.97 -18.90 15.13
N TYR A 436 -2.73 -19.26 15.34
CA TYR A 436 -1.87 -18.75 16.40
C TYR A 436 -0.76 -17.91 15.81
N ASP A 437 -0.58 -16.70 16.33
CA ASP A 437 0.53 -15.80 16.04
C ASP A 437 1.31 -15.48 17.30
N SER A 438 2.63 -15.40 17.16
CA SER A 438 3.55 -14.88 18.18
C SER A 438 4.53 -13.95 17.50
N THR A 439 4.64 -12.72 18.01
CA THR A 439 5.56 -11.68 17.54
C THR A 439 6.42 -11.21 18.70
N GLU A 440 7.73 -11.24 18.54
CA GLU A 440 8.72 -10.75 19.50
C GLU A 440 9.56 -9.66 18.86
N TYR A 441 9.75 -8.55 19.57
CA TYR A 441 10.61 -7.44 19.18
C TYR A 441 11.75 -7.32 20.18
N THR A 442 12.99 -7.29 19.68
CA THR A 442 14.22 -7.15 20.46
C THR A 442 14.98 -5.90 19.98
N PRO A 443 14.72 -4.72 20.58
CA PRO A 443 15.41 -3.48 20.21
C PRO A 443 16.85 -3.44 20.75
N THR A 444 17.76 -2.95 19.92
CA THR A 444 19.14 -2.65 20.31
C THR A 444 19.32 -1.14 20.48
N VAL A 445 19.39 -0.68 21.72
CA VAL A 445 19.58 0.73 22.04
C VAL A 445 21.08 1.04 22.09
N ASP A 446 21.52 1.87 21.16
CA ASP A 446 22.90 2.34 21.10
C ASP A 446 23.02 3.86 21.37
N SER A 447 24.20 4.45 21.15
CA SER A 447 24.45 5.87 21.39
C SER A 447 23.79 6.81 20.35
N THR A 448 23.25 6.26 19.24
CA THR A 448 22.57 7.04 18.19
C THR A 448 21.08 7.20 18.51
N PHE A 449 20.50 6.23 19.23
CA PHE A 449 19.15 6.32 19.75
C PHE A 449 19.16 6.94 21.15
N SER A 450 18.50 8.06 21.31
CA SER A 450 18.39 8.75 22.60
C SER A 450 16.91 8.90 22.96
N ASP A 451 16.49 8.20 24.00
CA ASP A 451 15.18 8.43 24.62
C ASP A 451 15.25 9.70 25.48
N PRO A 452 14.54 10.78 25.10
CA PRO A 452 14.57 12.03 25.84
C PRO A 452 13.98 11.92 27.24
N THR A 453 13.17 10.90 27.52
CA THR A 453 12.49 10.70 28.79
C THR A 453 13.26 9.83 29.75
N GLY A 454 14.29 9.13 29.28
CA GLY A 454 15.00 8.11 30.05
C GLY A 454 14.14 6.90 30.40
N LEU A 455 13.01 6.69 29.68
CA LEU A 455 12.22 5.48 29.75
C LEU A 455 13.02 4.34 29.13
N SER A 456 12.99 3.18 29.78
CA SER A 456 13.70 2.02 29.25
C SER A 456 12.92 1.46 28.07
N ILE A 457 13.50 1.50 26.86
CA ILE A 457 13.03 0.69 25.75
C ILE A 457 13.36 -0.77 26.07
N THR A 458 12.36 -1.63 25.98
CA THR A 458 12.45 -3.05 26.34
C THR A 458 11.93 -3.94 25.23
N ASP A 459 12.30 -5.21 25.28
CA ASP A 459 11.72 -6.24 24.45
C ASP A 459 10.19 -6.24 24.64
N SER A 460 9.49 -6.49 23.54
CA SER A 460 8.03 -6.59 23.54
C SER A 460 7.60 -7.90 22.90
N GLU A 461 6.67 -8.62 23.52
CA GLU A 461 6.19 -9.92 23.07
C GLU A 461 4.66 -9.89 22.99
N PHE A 462 4.12 -10.32 21.84
CA PHE A 462 2.69 -10.37 21.55
C PHE A 462 2.31 -11.77 21.07
N SER A 463 1.18 -12.28 21.52
CA SER A 463 0.66 -13.53 20.98
C SER A 463 -0.85 -13.55 21.01
N ALA A 464 -1.46 -14.16 19.99
CA ALA A 464 -2.89 -14.30 19.90
C ALA A 464 -3.30 -15.63 19.28
N VAL A 465 -4.51 -16.04 19.62
CA VAL A 465 -5.25 -17.07 18.90
C VAL A 465 -6.48 -16.42 18.33
N VAL A 466 -6.59 -16.36 17.01
CA VAL A 466 -7.73 -15.81 16.29
C VAL A 466 -8.50 -16.90 15.58
N GLY A 467 -9.80 -16.75 15.49
CA GLY A 467 -10.71 -17.73 14.92
C GLY A 467 -11.59 -17.17 13.82
N GLU A 468 -12.06 -18.08 12.99
CA GLU A 468 -13.06 -17.81 11.96
C GLU A 468 -14.07 -18.93 11.91
N ILE A 469 -15.35 -18.58 11.78
CA ILE A 469 -16.43 -19.50 11.51
C ILE A 469 -17.32 -18.90 10.40
N GLY A 470 -17.59 -19.70 9.39
CA GLY A 470 -18.49 -19.32 8.31
C GLY A 470 -19.42 -20.48 7.93
N ALA A 471 -20.56 -20.16 7.38
CA ALA A 471 -21.48 -21.14 6.83
C ALA A 471 -22.08 -20.63 5.53
N THR A 472 -22.05 -21.46 4.50
CA THR A 472 -22.69 -21.18 3.20
C THR A 472 -23.84 -22.13 3.00
N TYR A 473 -25.05 -21.57 2.82
CA TYR A 473 -26.25 -22.34 2.56
C TYR A 473 -26.85 -22.01 1.19
N GLU A 474 -26.75 -22.97 0.27
CA GLU A 474 -27.40 -22.89 -1.04
C GLU A 474 -28.86 -23.31 -0.90
N PHE A 475 -29.78 -22.36 -0.74
CA PHE A 475 -31.21 -22.64 -0.54
C PHE A 475 -31.96 -22.95 -1.84
N VAL A 476 -31.45 -22.49 -2.96
CA VAL A 476 -31.84 -22.83 -4.32
C VAL A 476 -30.59 -22.86 -5.18
N LYS A 477 -30.50 -23.74 -6.15
CA LYS A 477 -29.34 -23.85 -7.04
C LYS A 477 -28.92 -22.50 -7.63
N GLY A 478 -27.68 -22.11 -7.42
CA GLY A 478 -27.12 -20.81 -7.79
C GLY A 478 -27.49 -19.67 -6.84
N HIS A 479 -28.16 -19.94 -5.72
CA HIS A 479 -28.53 -18.91 -4.75
C HIS A 479 -28.11 -19.34 -3.34
N SER A 480 -27.16 -18.63 -2.77
CA SER A 480 -26.63 -18.92 -1.44
C SER A 480 -26.66 -17.72 -0.50
N ILE A 481 -26.69 -18.03 0.77
CA ILE A 481 -26.44 -17.09 1.86
C ILE A 481 -25.19 -17.57 2.58
N ASN A 482 -24.26 -16.65 2.76
CA ASN A 482 -23.04 -16.85 3.52
C ASN A 482 -23.11 -15.98 4.79
N ALA A 483 -22.90 -16.60 5.94
CA ALA A 483 -22.77 -15.91 7.24
C ALA A 483 -21.39 -16.20 7.81
N ARG A 484 -20.67 -15.16 8.23
CA ARG A 484 -19.29 -15.27 8.71
C ARG A 484 -19.05 -14.42 9.94
N ILE A 485 -18.27 -14.98 10.87
CA ILE A 485 -17.65 -14.24 11.97
C ILE A 485 -16.16 -14.53 11.90
N ALA A 486 -15.35 -13.47 11.84
CA ALA A 486 -13.90 -13.59 11.77
C ALA A 486 -13.22 -12.58 12.69
N GLN A 487 -12.12 -13.01 13.30
CA GLN A 487 -11.27 -12.17 14.12
C GLN A 487 -10.01 -11.76 13.34
N GLY A 488 -9.55 -10.54 13.55
CA GLY A 488 -8.27 -10.03 13.09
C GLY A 488 -7.38 -9.66 14.27
N TYR A 489 -6.09 -9.68 14.05
CA TYR A 489 -5.07 -9.37 15.04
C TYR A 489 -3.90 -8.68 14.38
N GLN A 490 -3.34 -7.66 15.05
CA GLN A 490 -2.13 -6.97 14.65
C GLN A 490 -1.31 -6.59 15.87
N ALA A 491 -0.06 -7.06 15.92
CA ALA A 491 0.92 -6.55 16.89
C ALA A 491 1.18 -5.07 16.61
N PRO A 492 1.50 -4.25 17.63
CA PRO A 492 1.93 -2.87 17.42
C PRO A 492 3.12 -2.81 16.45
N THR A 493 3.18 -1.77 15.62
CA THR A 493 4.28 -1.59 14.67
C THR A 493 5.54 -1.08 15.38
N LEU A 494 6.70 -1.19 14.72
CA LEU A 494 7.97 -0.60 15.17
C LEU A 494 7.81 0.89 15.49
N GLN A 495 7.08 1.62 14.62
CA GLN A 495 6.79 3.04 14.84
C GLN A 495 5.98 3.27 16.11
N SER A 496 4.98 2.45 16.37
CA SER A 496 4.13 2.60 17.55
C SER A 496 4.90 2.28 18.85
N LEU A 497 5.72 1.22 18.84
CA LEU A 497 6.48 0.78 20.00
C LEU A 497 7.67 1.68 20.33
N TYR A 498 8.45 2.08 19.32
CA TYR A 498 9.80 2.54 19.53
C TYR A 498 10.13 3.90 18.89
N PHE A 499 9.24 4.47 18.07
CA PHE A 499 9.49 5.77 17.48
C PHE A 499 9.50 6.83 18.59
N GLY A 500 10.68 7.35 18.88
CA GLY A 500 10.89 8.42 19.84
C GLY A 500 11.63 9.59 19.19
N THR A 501 11.34 10.79 19.65
CA THR A 501 12.02 12.00 19.17
C THR A 501 12.87 12.58 20.25
N ASN A 502 14.13 12.84 19.92
CA ASN A 502 15.07 13.49 20.81
C ASN A 502 15.03 14.99 20.57
N SER A 503 14.05 15.67 21.11
CA SER A 503 13.97 17.13 21.01
C SER A 503 14.47 17.84 22.26
N GLY A 504 15.33 17.25 23.06
CA GLY A 504 16.00 17.92 24.17
C GLY A 504 16.74 19.20 23.80
N ASP A 505 16.56 19.71 22.58
CA ASP A 505 17.05 21.00 22.13
C ASP A 505 16.05 22.08 22.55
N GLU A 506 16.46 22.87 23.52
CA GLU A 506 15.88 24.19 23.78
C GLU A 506 15.93 25.01 22.47
N VAL A 507 14.80 25.08 21.73
CA VAL A 507 14.70 25.98 20.59
C VAL A 507 14.53 27.41 21.14
N SER A 508 15.63 28.14 21.24
CA SER A 508 15.57 29.55 21.54
C SER A 508 15.15 30.32 20.29
N ASP A 509 13.99 30.94 20.31
CA ASP A 509 13.66 31.96 19.32
C ASP A 509 14.63 33.14 19.46
N ILE A 510 15.50 33.25 18.47
CA ILE A 510 16.56 34.30 18.43
C ILE A 510 15.94 35.72 18.41
N ILE A 511 14.70 35.88 17.99
CA ILE A 511 14.01 37.18 17.87
C ILE A 511 13.36 37.56 19.20
N THR A 512 12.76 36.61 19.91
CA THR A 512 12.04 36.87 21.15
C THR A 512 12.79 36.47 22.40
N GLY A 513 13.84 35.64 22.29
CA GLY A 513 14.57 35.07 23.40
C GLY A 513 13.76 34.07 24.24
N ASN A 514 12.62 33.60 23.70
CA ASN A 514 11.80 32.60 24.34
C ASN A 514 12.33 31.19 23.98
N THR A 515 12.42 30.35 24.97
CA THR A 515 12.71 28.93 24.78
C THR A 515 11.36 28.21 24.68
N PHE A 516 11.13 27.54 23.58
CA PHE A 516 9.97 26.68 23.39
C PHE A 516 10.43 25.24 23.57
N ILE A 517 9.65 24.46 24.29
CA ILE A 517 9.80 23.01 24.31
C ILE A 517 8.86 22.48 23.23
N ASP A 518 9.43 21.82 22.22
CA ASP A 518 8.62 21.16 21.21
C ASP A 518 7.87 19.97 21.83
N LEU A 519 6.70 19.69 21.29
CA LEU A 519 5.94 18.48 21.59
C LEU A 519 6.74 17.26 21.12
N ASP A 520 7.26 16.49 22.08
CA ASP A 520 7.98 15.26 21.84
C ASP A 520 7.02 14.07 21.70
N ARG A 521 7.40 13.13 20.88
CA ARG A 521 6.76 11.81 20.86
C ARG A 521 7.63 10.84 21.63
N ILE A 522 7.01 10.15 22.57
CA ILE A 522 7.65 9.20 23.46
C ILE A 522 7.27 7.79 23.01
N ALA A 523 8.25 6.91 22.90
CA ALA A 523 8.04 5.49 22.64
C ALA A 523 7.23 4.84 23.78
N ASN A 524 6.47 3.77 23.45
CA ASN A 524 5.74 2.97 24.40
C ASN A 524 5.90 1.47 24.13
N SER A 525 6.81 0.82 24.85
CA SER A 525 7.05 -0.63 24.73
C SER A 525 5.97 -1.48 25.44
N GLU A 526 5.02 -0.86 26.16
CA GLU A 526 3.99 -1.54 26.95
C GLU A 526 2.62 -1.56 26.25
N LEU A 527 2.57 -1.34 24.93
CA LEU A 527 1.35 -1.43 24.14
C LEU A 527 0.81 -2.86 24.10
N ASP A 528 -0.51 -2.99 24.04
CA ASP A 528 -1.20 -4.23 23.69
C ASP A 528 -1.43 -4.33 22.17
N ALA A 529 -1.67 -5.53 21.69
CA ALA A 529 -2.02 -5.76 20.29
C ALA A 529 -3.42 -5.23 19.96
N GLN A 530 -3.59 -4.81 18.70
CA GLN A 530 -4.87 -4.39 18.16
C GLN A 530 -5.67 -5.60 17.67
N GLU A 531 -6.98 -5.59 17.90
CA GLU A 531 -7.87 -6.69 17.56
C GLU A 531 -9.08 -6.20 16.76
N SER A 532 -9.66 -7.08 15.95
CA SER A 532 -10.94 -6.83 15.30
C SER A 532 -11.86 -8.04 15.33
N THR A 533 -13.17 -7.81 15.32
CA THR A 533 -14.20 -8.83 15.14
C THR A 533 -15.16 -8.37 14.06
N ASN A 534 -15.24 -9.14 12.97
CA ASN A 534 -16.12 -8.88 11.85
C ASN A 534 -17.32 -9.84 11.87
N PHE A 535 -18.50 -9.28 11.66
CA PHE A 535 -19.76 -10.00 11.44
C PHE A 535 -20.24 -9.67 10.03
N GLU A 536 -20.36 -10.67 9.16
CA GLU A 536 -20.73 -10.46 7.75
C GLU A 536 -21.83 -11.43 7.33
N LEU A 537 -22.78 -10.91 6.55
CA LEU A 537 -23.83 -11.67 5.90
C LEU A 537 -23.88 -11.30 4.43
N THR A 538 -23.65 -12.30 3.57
CA THR A 538 -23.60 -12.09 2.11
C THR A 538 -24.62 -13.00 1.41
N TYR A 539 -25.43 -12.41 0.55
CA TYR A 539 -26.21 -13.14 -0.44
C TYR A 539 -25.47 -13.17 -1.77
N ILE A 540 -25.36 -14.36 -2.36
CA ILE A 540 -24.80 -14.58 -3.70
C ILE A 540 -25.88 -15.23 -4.57
N GLY A 541 -26.13 -14.64 -5.72
CA GLY A 541 -27.12 -15.17 -6.68
C GLY A 541 -26.52 -15.26 -8.07
N ASP A 542 -26.50 -16.48 -8.61
CA ASP A 542 -26.15 -16.77 -10.00
C ASP A 542 -27.41 -16.95 -10.83
N PHE A 543 -27.55 -16.16 -11.88
CA PHE A 543 -28.63 -16.16 -12.83
C PHE A 543 -28.12 -16.61 -14.20
N GLU A 544 -29.02 -16.98 -15.10
CA GLU A 544 -28.64 -17.44 -16.45
C GLU A 544 -27.70 -16.48 -17.18
N ASN A 545 -27.90 -15.15 -16.98
CA ASN A 545 -27.14 -14.11 -17.70
C ASN A 545 -26.31 -13.24 -16.79
N GLY A 546 -26.08 -13.59 -15.54
CA GLY A 546 -25.31 -12.74 -14.65
C GLY A 546 -25.28 -13.21 -13.21
N ASN A 547 -24.59 -12.47 -12.37
CA ASN A 547 -24.49 -12.71 -10.94
C ASN A 547 -24.71 -11.42 -10.13
N VAL A 548 -25.05 -11.59 -8.88
CA VAL A 548 -25.14 -10.50 -7.90
C VAL A 548 -24.61 -10.99 -6.56
N SER A 549 -23.85 -10.12 -5.88
CA SER A 549 -23.47 -10.30 -4.48
C SER A 549 -23.93 -9.09 -3.69
N VAL A 550 -24.53 -9.32 -2.53
CA VAL A 550 -24.96 -8.28 -1.59
C VAL A 550 -24.44 -8.63 -0.21
N SER A 551 -23.62 -7.77 0.37
CA SER A 551 -23.01 -7.96 1.69
C SER A 551 -23.41 -6.85 2.65
N VAL A 552 -23.69 -7.22 3.90
CA VAL A 552 -23.79 -6.31 5.03
C VAL A 552 -22.83 -6.78 6.10
N PHE A 553 -22.11 -5.85 6.71
CA PHE A 553 -21.15 -6.21 7.73
C PHE A 553 -21.04 -5.15 8.82
N ARG A 554 -20.55 -5.59 9.97
CA ARG A 554 -20.06 -4.76 11.07
C ARG A 554 -18.73 -5.29 11.52
N THR A 555 -17.75 -4.39 11.64
CA THR A 555 -16.44 -4.70 12.24
C THR A 555 -16.24 -3.84 13.47
N GLU A 556 -15.99 -4.46 14.59
CA GLU A 556 -15.64 -3.83 15.86
C GLU A 556 -14.12 -3.96 16.05
N TYR A 557 -13.46 -2.84 16.31
CA TYR A 557 -12.02 -2.76 16.55
C TYR A 557 -11.78 -2.34 17.98
N THR A 558 -10.88 -3.05 18.65
CA THR A 558 -10.53 -2.81 20.05
C THR A 558 -9.02 -2.67 20.21
N ASN A 559 -8.59 -2.03 21.30
CA ASN A 559 -7.18 -1.75 21.58
C ASN A 559 -6.47 -0.97 20.46
N MET A 560 -7.20 -0.16 19.70
CA MET A 560 -6.60 0.64 18.64
C MET A 560 -5.59 1.63 19.22
N ILE A 561 -4.41 1.67 18.61
CA ILE A 561 -3.33 2.53 19.07
C ILE A 561 -3.56 3.94 18.53
N GLN A 562 -3.64 4.89 19.44
CA GLN A 562 -3.80 6.32 19.16
C GLN A 562 -2.75 7.12 19.93
N ASP A 563 -2.27 8.24 19.36
CA ASP A 563 -1.38 9.13 20.07
C ASP A 563 -2.18 9.94 21.11
N GLU A 564 -1.82 9.84 22.38
CA GLU A 564 -2.39 10.58 23.49
C GLU A 564 -1.46 11.69 23.94
N THR A 565 -2.04 12.83 24.32
CA THR A 565 -1.27 13.98 24.80
C THR A 565 -1.18 13.96 26.31
N TYR A 566 0.02 14.02 26.84
CA TYR A 566 0.28 14.10 28.27
C TYR A 566 0.95 15.41 28.63
N SER A 567 0.55 16.00 29.76
CA SER A 567 1.33 17.00 30.45
C SER A 567 1.95 16.37 31.67
N THR A 568 3.28 16.30 31.75
CA THR A 568 3.90 15.74 32.95
C THR A 568 4.61 16.76 33.77
N PRO A 569 4.67 16.47 35.07
CA PRO A 569 5.66 17.02 35.94
C PRO A 569 7.03 16.32 35.79
N TYR A 570 7.49 16.03 34.60
CA TYR A 570 8.90 15.64 34.41
C TYR A 570 9.81 16.87 34.60
N GLY A 571 9.70 17.44 35.66
CA GLY A 571 10.57 17.93 36.69
C GLY A 571 11.59 18.98 36.33
N THR A 572 11.57 19.73 35.26
CA THR A 572 12.31 20.99 35.17
C THR A 572 11.37 22.16 34.99
N GLU A 573 11.25 23.00 36.04
CA GLU A 573 10.61 24.31 35.90
C GLU A 573 11.34 25.08 34.79
N VAL A 574 10.73 25.16 33.60
CA VAL A 574 11.23 26.03 32.54
C VAL A 574 10.78 27.46 32.83
N THR A 575 11.69 28.28 33.22
CA THR A 575 11.42 29.67 33.47
C THR A 575 11.64 30.48 32.20
N THR A 576 10.58 30.87 31.53
CA THR A 576 10.63 31.76 30.36
C THR A 576 10.44 33.23 30.80
N VAL A 577 11.23 34.13 30.23
CA VAL A 577 11.02 35.56 30.41
C VAL A 577 10.29 36.12 29.18
N GLN A 578 9.00 36.37 29.32
CA GLN A 578 8.24 37.04 28.28
C GLN A 578 8.34 38.55 28.42
N CYS A 579 8.94 39.21 27.42
CA CYS A 579 9.08 40.66 27.39
C CYS A 579 8.06 41.29 26.47
N GLY A 580 7.08 41.99 27.01
CA GLY A 580 6.07 42.78 26.27
C GLY A 580 6.41 44.28 26.29
N ARG A 581 5.55 45.09 25.63
CA ARG A 581 5.70 46.55 25.53
C ARG A 581 5.73 47.29 26.90
N PHE A 582 5.37 46.59 27.98
CA PHE A 582 5.26 47.16 29.34
C PHE A 582 6.24 46.54 30.34
N GLY A 583 7.16 45.69 29.93
CA GLY A 583 8.13 45.05 30.79
C GLY A 583 8.29 43.54 30.49
N CYS A 584 9.25 42.95 31.18
CA CYS A 584 9.46 41.48 31.08
C CYS A 584 8.79 40.81 32.30
N GLU A 585 8.00 39.81 32.05
CA GLU A 585 7.39 38.94 33.07
C GLU A 585 8.04 37.56 33.01
N THR A 586 8.37 37.04 34.17
CA THR A 586 8.90 35.67 34.27
C THR A 586 7.71 34.71 34.34
N VAL A 587 7.51 33.95 33.30
CA VAL A 587 6.49 32.88 33.29
C VAL A 587 7.20 31.56 33.59
N VAL A 588 6.78 30.90 34.64
CA VAL A 588 7.25 29.54 34.96
C VAL A 588 6.24 28.58 34.28
N ASN A 589 6.68 27.95 33.23
CA ASN A 589 5.94 26.83 32.61
C ASN A 589 6.39 25.52 33.28
N THR A 590 5.49 24.85 33.92
CA THR A 590 5.76 23.61 34.65
C THR A 590 5.37 22.35 33.90
N ASP A 591 4.76 22.49 32.73
CA ASP A 591 4.14 21.38 32.02
C ASP A 591 4.86 21.17 30.68
N ASP A 592 5.69 20.13 30.60
CA ASP A 592 6.13 19.57 29.33
C ASP A 592 4.96 18.79 28.74
N VAL A 593 4.57 19.12 27.51
CA VAL A 593 3.51 18.42 26.77
C VAL A 593 4.17 17.49 25.77
N PHE A 594 3.83 16.22 25.83
CA PHE A 594 4.32 15.20 24.88
C PHE A 594 3.19 14.30 24.38
N THR A 595 3.40 13.62 23.28
CA THR A 595 2.51 12.57 22.80
C THR A 595 3.10 11.19 23.01
N GLN A 596 2.26 10.24 23.30
CA GLN A 596 2.64 8.84 23.46
C GLN A 596 1.55 7.94 22.88
N PRO A 597 1.89 6.91 22.09
CA PRO A 597 0.92 5.93 21.62
C PRO A 597 0.34 5.13 22.78
N GLN A 598 -0.98 4.95 22.79
CA GLN A 598 -1.73 4.21 23.81
C GLN A 598 -2.84 3.40 23.16
N ASN A 599 -3.22 2.29 23.78
CA ASN A 599 -4.38 1.46 23.38
C ASN A 599 -5.69 2.05 23.94
N THR A 600 -6.09 3.19 23.44
CA THR A 600 -7.30 3.90 23.92
C THR A 600 -8.44 3.85 22.93
N GLY A 601 -8.20 3.45 21.70
CA GLY A 601 -9.15 3.48 20.60
C GLY A 601 -10.07 2.25 20.59
N GLU A 602 -11.38 2.51 20.49
CA GLU A 602 -12.38 1.55 20.03
C GLU A 602 -13.12 2.17 18.86
N LEU A 603 -13.27 1.43 17.78
CA LEU A 603 -13.89 1.88 16.53
C LEU A 603 -14.91 0.86 16.07
N THR A 604 -15.99 1.34 15.45
CA THR A 604 -16.94 0.48 14.74
C THR A 604 -17.07 0.94 13.29
N VAL A 605 -17.02 -0.01 12.34
CA VAL A 605 -17.31 0.23 10.93
C VAL A 605 -18.46 -0.64 10.48
N ASP A 606 -19.56 -0.01 10.07
CA ASP A 606 -20.71 -0.63 9.44
C ASP A 606 -20.64 -0.46 7.92
N GLY A 607 -21.04 -1.48 7.15
CA GLY A 607 -20.97 -1.37 5.70
C GLY A 607 -22.03 -2.17 4.96
N PHE A 608 -22.31 -1.68 3.76
CA PHE A 608 -23.17 -2.31 2.77
C PHE A 608 -22.47 -2.30 1.43
N GLU A 609 -22.32 -3.48 0.81
CA GLU A 609 -21.67 -3.65 -0.48
C GLU A 609 -22.58 -4.41 -1.44
N VAL A 610 -22.56 -4.00 -2.71
CA VAL A 610 -23.27 -4.69 -3.80
C VAL A 610 -22.33 -4.81 -4.99
N THR A 611 -22.24 -5.99 -5.57
CA THR A 611 -21.64 -6.20 -6.89
C THR A 611 -22.61 -6.95 -7.78
N ALA A 612 -22.69 -6.59 -9.06
CA ALA A 612 -23.51 -7.26 -10.03
C ALA A 612 -22.86 -7.24 -11.41
N ASN A 613 -22.93 -8.35 -12.11
CA ASN A 613 -22.54 -8.46 -13.51
C ASN A 613 -23.72 -9.05 -14.29
N TYR A 614 -24.00 -8.50 -15.47
CA TYR A 614 -25.12 -8.96 -16.29
C TYR A 614 -24.80 -8.90 -17.78
N ASN A 615 -24.96 -10.00 -18.48
CA ASN A 615 -24.83 -10.11 -19.93
C ASN A 615 -26.18 -9.80 -20.60
N PHE A 616 -26.32 -8.60 -21.17
CA PHE A 616 -27.51 -8.18 -21.90
C PHE A 616 -27.66 -8.96 -23.20
N THR A 617 -26.54 -9.25 -23.85
CA THR A 617 -26.39 -10.07 -25.05
C THR A 617 -25.02 -10.77 -24.97
N ASP A 618 -24.73 -11.64 -25.95
CA ASP A 618 -23.40 -12.27 -26.07
C ASP A 618 -22.26 -11.25 -26.22
N ASN A 619 -22.57 -10.04 -26.66
CA ASN A 619 -21.60 -8.99 -26.95
C ASN A 619 -21.60 -7.83 -25.92
N ILE A 620 -22.71 -7.66 -25.18
CA ILE A 620 -22.88 -6.50 -24.27
C ILE A 620 -23.04 -6.99 -22.84
N ALA A 621 -22.14 -6.56 -21.98
CA ALA A 621 -22.19 -6.83 -20.55
C ALA A 621 -22.20 -5.53 -19.75
N GLY A 622 -22.95 -5.54 -18.65
CA GLY A 622 -22.92 -4.46 -17.64
C GLY A 622 -22.35 -4.97 -16.33
N ARG A 623 -21.67 -4.10 -15.64
CA ARG A 623 -21.25 -4.31 -14.27
C ARG A 623 -21.65 -3.15 -13.37
N PHE A 624 -21.90 -3.45 -12.13
CA PHE A 624 -22.26 -2.50 -11.10
C PHE A 624 -21.56 -2.89 -9.80
N ALA A 625 -20.94 -1.93 -9.12
CA ALA A 625 -20.48 -2.11 -7.77
C ALA A 625 -20.81 -0.85 -6.96
N TYR A 626 -21.18 -1.05 -5.70
CA TYR A 626 -21.53 0.03 -4.77
C TYR A 626 -21.06 -0.34 -3.37
N THR A 627 -20.47 0.64 -2.67
CA THR A 627 -20.09 0.53 -1.26
C THR A 627 -20.56 1.78 -0.52
N ALA A 628 -21.21 1.54 0.61
CA ALA A 628 -21.53 2.57 1.62
C ALA A 628 -20.93 2.13 2.96
N LEU A 629 -20.19 3.01 3.58
CA LEU A 629 -19.49 2.78 4.84
C LEU A 629 -19.83 3.88 5.84
N GLU A 630 -19.95 3.49 7.11
CA GLU A 630 -20.08 4.39 8.24
C GLU A 630 -19.09 3.93 9.32
N GLY A 631 -18.14 4.76 9.69
CA GLY A 631 -17.15 4.48 10.73
C GLY A 631 -17.24 5.50 11.85
N THR A 632 -17.17 5.04 13.09
CA THR A 632 -17.27 5.90 14.27
C THR A 632 -16.22 5.54 15.32
N TYR A 633 -15.75 6.57 16.02
CA TYR A 633 -14.97 6.39 17.25
C TYR A 633 -15.93 6.08 18.41
N ASP A 634 -15.80 4.92 19.04
CA ASP A 634 -16.62 4.53 20.17
C ASP A 634 -16.06 5.09 21.49
N THR A 635 -14.77 5.37 21.54
CA THR A 635 -14.06 6.01 22.66
C THR A 635 -13.49 7.35 22.29
N ALA A 636 -13.34 8.24 23.27
CA ALA A 636 -12.66 9.51 23.09
C ALA A 636 -11.14 9.36 23.28
N SER A 637 -10.36 10.08 22.49
CA SER A 637 -8.91 10.23 22.62
C SER A 637 -8.51 11.68 22.81
N ALA A 638 -7.23 11.99 22.82
CA ALA A 638 -6.74 13.37 22.80
C ALA A 638 -7.22 14.15 21.57
N PHE A 639 -7.54 13.47 20.47
CA PHE A 639 -7.82 14.05 19.16
C PHE A 639 -9.26 13.87 18.68
N ASN A 640 -10.00 12.88 19.22
CA ASN A 640 -11.35 12.53 18.78
C ASN A 640 -12.29 12.41 19.98
N ASN A 641 -13.57 12.71 19.77
CA ASN A 641 -14.61 12.44 20.76
C ASN A 641 -15.33 11.12 20.42
N ALA A 642 -15.89 10.47 21.43
CA ALA A 642 -16.78 9.35 21.19
C ALA A 642 -18.00 9.81 20.35
N GLY A 643 -18.27 9.09 19.28
CA GLY A 643 -19.32 9.40 18.31
C GLY A 643 -18.88 10.30 17.15
N ASP A 644 -17.60 10.71 17.08
CA ASP A 644 -17.05 11.37 15.90
C ASP A 644 -16.90 10.37 14.74
N ASP A 645 -17.06 10.84 13.51
CA ASP A 645 -16.89 10.03 12.31
C ASP A 645 -15.40 9.69 12.09
N LEU A 646 -15.13 8.47 11.66
CA LEU A 646 -13.78 8.03 11.28
C LEU A 646 -13.39 8.63 9.92
N GLU A 647 -12.44 9.55 9.94
CA GLU A 647 -12.05 10.34 8.76
C GLU A 647 -11.38 9.53 7.64
N THR A 648 -10.88 8.34 7.93
CA THR A 648 -10.29 7.44 6.93
C THR A 648 -11.34 6.65 6.14
N VAL A 649 -12.62 6.70 6.56
CA VAL A 649 -13.72 6.07 5.85
C VAL A 649 -14.08 6.87 4.60
N SER A 650 -14.13 6.16 3.48
CA SER A 650 -14.47 6.74 2.18
C SER A 650 -15.96 7.08 2.08
N PRO A 651 -16.33 8.13 1.36
CA PRO A 651 -17.73 8.40 1.00
C PRO A 651 -18.35 7.25 0.21
N ASP A 652 -19.68 7.17 0.20
CA ASP A 652 -20.42 6.24 -0.65
C ASP A 652 -19.93 6.34 -2.09
N THR A 653 -19.53 5.22 -2.66
CA THR A 653 -18.95 5.14 -4.01
C THR A 653 -19.63 4.05 -4.83
N ALA A 654 -19.90 4.35 -6.11
CA ALA A 654 -20.40 3.38 -7.06
C ALA A 654 -19.57 3.39 -8.33
N THR A 655 -19.41 2.21 -8.94
CA THR A 655 -18.90 2.06 -10.30
C THR A 655 -19.93 1.38 -11.19
N VAL A 656 -20.10 1.91 -12.40
CA VAL A 656 -21.03 1.36 -13.41
C VAL A 656 -20.26 1.19 -14.71
N GLY A 657 -20.09 -0.03 -15.16
CA GLY A 657 -19.44 -0.35 -16.42
C GLY A 657 -20.44 -0.85 -17.47
N LEU A 658 -20.25 -0.44 -18.70
CA LEU A 658 -20.94 -1.00 -19.86
C LEU A 658 -19.89 -1.37 -20.93
N GLY A 659 -19.73 -2.68 -21.14
CA GLY A 659 -18.76 -3.24 -22.06
C GLY A 659 -19.41 -3.80 -23.32
N TYR A 660 -18.67 -3.71 -24.42
CA TYR A 660 -18.96 -4.37 -25.68
C TYR A 660 -17.74 -5.17 -26.14
N VAL A 661 -17.96 -6.37 -26.63
CA VAL A 661 -16.94 -7.22 -27.26
C VAL A 661 -17.45 -7.66 -28.62
N SER A 662 -16.60 -7.59 -29.65
CA SER A 662 -16.94 -8.04 -31.01
C SER A 662 -17.29 -9.55 -31.05
N ASP A 663 -17.99 -9.99 -32.10
CA ASP A 663 -18.36 -11.42 -32.28
C ASP A 663 -17.13 -12.35 -32.36
N GLU A 664 -16.02 -11.85 -32.88
CA GLU A 664 -14.73 -12.57 -33.00
C GLU A 664 -13.86 -12.40 -31.72
N GLY A 665 -14.23 -11.49 -30.82
CA GLY A 665 -13.47 -11.19 -29.59
C GLY A 665 -12.19 -10.38 -29.83
N ASP A 666 -11.94 -9.98 -31.06
CA ASP A 666 -10.71 -9.28 -31.51
C ASP A 666 -10.64 -7.82 -31.07
N TRP A 667 -11.77 -7.21 -30.68
CA TRP A 667 -11.79 -5.89 -30.03
C TRP A 667 -12.92 -5.76 -29.04
N GLY A 668 -12.71 -4.88 -28.09
CA GLY A 668 -13.73 -4.53 -27.12
C GLY A 668 -13.51 -3.14 -26.56
N ALA A 669 -14.57 -2.57 -25.99
CA ALA A 669 -14.54 -1.30 -25.30
C ALA A 669 -15.44 -1.33 -24.08
N GLU A 670 -15.05 -0.68 -23.02
CA GLU A 670 -15.83 -0.52 -21.78
C GLU A 670 -15.89 0.96 -21.39
N LEU A 671 -17.11 1.48 -21.21
CA LEU A 671 -17.34 2.78 -20.59
C LEU A 671 -17.61 2.56 -19.11
N VAL A 672 -16.80 3.19 -18.25
CA VAL A 672 -16.93 3.09 -16.80
C VAL A 672 -17.28 4.45 -16.24
N ALA A 673 -18.32 4.53 -15.42
CA ALA A 673 -18.65 5.68 -14.59
C ALA A 673 -18.21 5.39 -13.14
N ILE A 674 -17.47 6.32 -12.54
CA ILE A 674 -17.13 6.36 -11.11
C ILE A 674 -17.95 7.49 -10.49
N LEU A 675 -18.74 7.15 -9.48
CA LEU A 675 -19.63 8.07 -8.78
C LEU A 675 -19.24 8.09 -7.31
N SER A 676 -18.97 9.26 -6.76
CA SER A 676 -18.68 9.41 -5.33
C SER A 676 -19.56 10.52 -4.72
N LYS A 677 -20.05 10.25 -3.52
CA LYS A 677 -20.76 11.24 -2.72
C LYS A 677 -19.76 12.29 -2.21
N GLY A 678 -20.20 13.52 -2.02
CA GLY A 678 -19.40 14.56 -1.36
C GLY A 678 -19.30 14.31 0.14
N VAL A 679 -18.22 14.77 0.72
CA VAL A 679 -18.06 14.84 2.17
C VAL A 679 -18.64 16.18 2.66
N GLU A 680 -19.60 16.12 3.57
CA GLU A 680 -20.18 17.32 4.18
C GLU A 680 -19.24 17.83 5.28
N GLU A 681 -19.06 19.15 5.37
CA GLU A 681 -18.42 19.75 6.54
C GLU A 681 -19.29 19.41 7.76
N SER A 682 -18.85 18.44 8.54
CA SER A 682 -19.49 18.12 9.79
C SER A 682 -18.64 18.67 10.94
N THR A 683 -19.31 19.18 11.98
CA THR A 683 -18.66 19.54 13.25
C THR A 683 -18.15 18.29 14.00
N GLN A 684 -18.42 17.11 13.46
CA GLN A 684 -18.01 15.81 13.99
C GLN A 684 -16.66 15.33 13.42
N LEU A 685 -16.17 15.92 12.33
CA LEU A 685 -14.81 15.71 11.85
C LEU A 685 -13.85 16.58 12.67
N SER A 686 -13.74 16.33 13.96
CA SER A 686 -12.80 17.04 14.82
C SER A 686 -11.48 16.30 14.88
N TYR A 687 -10.59 16.61 13.97
CA TYR A 687 -9.19 16.19 14.05
C TYR A 687 -8.38 17.29 14.73
N THR A 688 -8.08 17.14 16.00
CA THR A 688 -7.12 18.01 16.67
C THR A 688 -5.72 17.52 16.37
N SER A 689 -5.16 17.93 15.25
CA SER A 689 -3.72 17.71 15.02
C SER A 689 -2.91 18.53 16.05
N LEU A 690 -1.73 18.04 16.39
CA LEU A 690 -0.72 18.73 17.21
C LEU A 690 -0.41 20.18 16.77
N ASN A 691 -0.82 20.58 15.57
CA ASN A 691 -0.66 21.89 14.98
C ASN A 691 -2.00 22.64 14.87
N ASN A 692 -2.67 22.98 15.97
CA ASN A 692 -3.81 23.91 16.07
C ASN A 692 -5.23 23.39 15.89
N GLY A 693 -5.53 22.12 16.11
CA GLY A 693 -6.92 21.73 16.40
C GLY A 693 -7.94 21.87 15.28
N ALA A 694 -7.54 21.83 14.01
CA ALA A 694 -8.45 21.91 12.88
C ALA A 694 -8.57 20.54 12.21
N GLY A 695 -9.80 20.09 12.02
CA GLY A 695 -10.13 18.96 11.13
C GLY A 695 -9.64 19.17 9.70
N PRO A 696 -9.97 18.27 8.75
CA PRO A 696 -9.61 18.44 7.34
C PRO A 696 -10.03 19.81 6.87
N SER A 697 -9.07 20.60 6.34
CA SER A 697 -9.34 21.97 5.91
C SER A 697 -10.18 22.03 4.63
N HIS A 698 -10.24 20.91 3.90
CA HIS A 698 -10.88 20.81 2.60
C HIS A 698 -11.68 19.53 2.48
N THR A 699 -12.97 19.65 2.15
CA THR A 699 -13.87 18.53 1.88
C THR A 699 -14.23 18.47 0.39
N PRO A 700 -14.15 17.31 -0.28
CA PRO A 700 -14.49 17.21 -1.69
C PRO A 700 -15.98 17.24 -1.92
N ALA A 701 -16.41 17.95 -2.96
CA ALA A 701 -17.74 17.81 -3.50
C ALA A 701 -17.91 16.44 -4.18
N GLY A 702 -19.13 15.91 -4.19
CA GLY A 702 -19.43 14.68 -4.94
C GLY A 702 -19.14 14.83 -6.43
N TYR A 703 -18.73 13.71 -7.05
CA TYR A 703 -18.35 13.73 -8.46
C TYR A 703 -18.91 12.52 -9.25
N ALA A 704 -18.93 12.69 -10.56
CA ALA A 704 -19.12 11.64 -11.55
C ALA A 704 -18.03 11.79 -12.61
N VAL A 705 -17.23 10.76 -12.78
CA VAL A 705 -16.13 10.69 -13.75
C VAL A 705 -16.34 9.48 -14.64
N PHE A 706 -16.00 9.63 -15.93
CA PHE A 706 -16.20 8.61 -16.94
C PHE A 706 -14.85 8.25 -17.57
N ASP A 707 -14.55 6.96 -17.61
CA ASP A 707 -13.37 6.41 -18.28
C ASP A 707 -13.81 5.51 -19.45
N LEU A 708 -13.09 5.58 -20.57
CA LEU A 708 -13.29 4.73 -21.73
C LEU A 708 -12.05 3.84 -21.92
N LEU A 709 -12.23 2.55 -21.77
CA LEU A 709 -11.19 1.55 -21.94
C LEU A 709 -11.43 0.79 -23.24
N ALA A 710 -10.41 0.45 -24.01
CA ALA A 710 -10.56 -0.31 -25.23
C ALA A 710 -9.30 -1.15 -25.53
N TYR A 711 -9.52 -2.29 -26.21
CA TYR A 711 -8.47 -3.10 -26.77
C TYR A 711 -8.78 -3.50 -28.21
N TYR A 712 -7.73 -3.76 -29.00
CA TYR A 712 -7.84 -4.27 -30.36
C TYR A 712 -6.68 -5.24 -30.66
N ASP A 713 -7.02 -6.49 -30.98
CA ASP A 713 -6.10 -7.51 -31.44
C ASP A 713 -5.87 -7.32 -32.96
N ILE A 714 -4.83 -6.57 -33.30
CA ILE A 714 -4.46 -6.25 -34.69
C ILE A 714 -4.12 -7.54 -35.44
N THR A 715 -3.48 -8.48 -34.75
CA THR A 715 -3.24 -9.86 -35.16
C THR A 715 -3.33 -10.77 -33.94
N GLU A 716 -3.31 -12.08 -34.11
CA GLU A 716 -3.24 -13.05 -33.00
C GLU A 716 -2.08 -12.81 -32.02
N ASN A 717 -1.02 -12.12 -32.48
CA ASN A 717 0.20 -11.85 -31.72
C ASN A 717 0.36 -10.38 -31.32
N LEU A 718 -0.45 -9.46 -31.84
CA LEU A 718 -0.27 -8.03 -31.65
C LEU A 718 -1.54 -7.39 -31.15
N ARG A 719 -1.52 -6.96 -29.90
CA ARG A 719 -2.61 -6.24 -29.22
C ARG A 719 -2.27 -4.78 -29.02
N PHE A 720 -3.23 -3.92 -29.25
CA PHE A 720 -3.27 -2.52 -28.85
C PHE A 720 -4.27 -2.34 -27.73
N THR A 721 -3.89 -1.68 -26.62
CA THR A 721 -4.79 -1.28 -25.55
C THR A 721 -4.72 0.21 -25.33
N THR A 722 -5.82 0.85 -24.97
CA THR A 722 -5.87 2.28 -24.69
C THR A 722 -6.95 2.57 -23.63
N ALA A 723 -6.70 3.59 -22.83
CA ALA A 723 -7.68 4.15 -21.94
C ALA A 723 -7.75 5.68 -22.12
N ILE A 724 -8.94 6.23 -22.02
CA ILE A 724 -9.17 7.67 -21.87
C ILE A 724 -9.77 7.85 -20.48
N TYR A 725 -8.98 8.36 -19.57
CA TYR A 725 -9.40 8.67 -18.21
C TYR A 725 -10.07 10.05 -18.15
N ASN A 726 -11.04 10.21 -17.26
CA ASN A 726 -11.74 11.47 -17.04
C ASN A 726 -12.25 12.09 -18.36
N LEU A 727 -13.01 11.32 -19.15
CA LEU A 727 -13.48 11.66 -20.50
C LEU A 727 -14.15 13.05 -20.57
N THR A 728 -14.79 13.47 -19.50
CA THR A 728 -15.51 14.76 -19.39
C THR A 728 -14.66 15.92 -18.92
N ASP A 729 -13.37 15.68 -18.63
CA ASP A 729 -12.42 16.69 -18.13
C ASP A 729 -12.91 17.36 -16.85
N LYS A 730 -13.43 16.56 -15.90
CA LYS A 730 -13.98 17.02 -14.63
C LYS A 730 -12.84 17.26 -13.64
N GLU A 731 -12.79 18.45 -13.04
CA GLU A 731 -11.99 18.68 -11.83
C GLU A 731 -12.67 17.99 -10.64
N TYR A 732 -11.95 17.11 -9.96
CA TYR A 732 -12.45 16.38 -8.80
C TYR A 732 -11.30 16.00 -7.87
N TYR A 733 -11.67 15.69 -6.63
CA TYR A 733 -10.75 15.36 -5.54
C TYR A 733 -11.24 14.09 -4.88
N ARG A 734 -10.31 13.19 -4.53
CA ARG A 734 -10.63 12.04 -3.71
C ARG A 734 -10.51 12.40 -2.23
N TRP A 735 -11.40 11.83 -1.42
CA TRP A 735 -11.41 12.07 0.03
C TRP A 735 -10.13 11.58 0.71
N GLU A 736 -9.67 10.39 0.36
CA GLU A 736 -8.47 9.77 0.88
C GLU A 736 -7.19 10.60 0.68
N VAL A 737 -7.20 11.53 -0.26
CA VAL A 737 -6.12 12.49 -0.49
C VAL A 737 -6.37 13.77 0.32
N LEU A 738 -7.60 14.30 0.28
CA LEU A 738 -7.89 15.57 0.95
C LEU A 738 -8.01 15.46 2.47
N ASN A 739 -8.34 14.32 3.03
CA ASN A 739 -8.48 14.14 4.48
C ASN A 739 -7.19 14.48 5.26
N SER A 740 -6.02 14.32 4.62
CA SER A 740 -4.72 14.64 5.18
C SER A 740 -4.25 16.09 4.92
N VAL A 741 -4.92 16.83 4.03
CA VAL A 741 -4.53 18.19 3.64
C VAL A 741 -4.95 19.21 4.69
N ARG A 742 -3.99 20.00 5.17
CA ARG A 742 -4.19 21.02 6.21
C ARG A 742 -3.81 22.39 5.71
N ASP A 743 -4.53 23.41 6.20
CA ASP A 743 -4.15 24.80 5.98
C ASP A 743 -2.83 25.11 6.69
N GLY A 744 -1.96 25.85 6.00
CA GLY A 744 -0.65 26.23 6.53
C GLY A 744 0.03 27.25 5.64
N THR A 745 1.06 27.89 6.18
CA THR A 745 1.80 28.94 5.46
C THR A 745 2.96 28.40 4.61
N GLY A 746 3.10 27.07 4.51
CA GLY A 746 4.24 26.45 3.83
C GLY A 746 5.50 26.46 4.68
N GLY A 747 6.67 26.39 4.04
CA GLY A 747 7.95 26.29 4.68
C GLY A 747 8.25 24.85 5.13
N PHE A 748 8.98 24.73 6.23
CA PHE A 748 9.47 23.43 6.72
C PHE A 748 8.33 22.45 7.07
N PHE A 749 7.25 22.95 7.65
CA PHE A 749 6.12 22.11 8.10
C PHE A 749 5.08 21.81 7.00
N GLY A 750 5.21 22.37 5.81
CA GLY A 750 4.27 22.15 4.73
C GLY A 750 2.93 22.90 4.93
N GLY A 751 1.85 22.32 4.40
CA GLY A 751 0.50 22.89 4.43
C GLY A 751 0.12 23.62 3.13
N VAL A 752 -1.16 23.97 3.03
CA VAL A 752 -1.73 24.72 1.89
C VAL A 752 -2.22 26.08 2.32
N SER A 753 -2.18 27.05 1.41
CA SER A 753 -2.83 28.35 1.59
C SER A 753 -3.59 28.74 0.33
N GLY A 754 -4.67 29.49 0.49
CA GLY A 754 -5.49 29.91 -0.65
C GLY A 754 -5.96 28.72 -1.49
N ASN A 755 -5.63 28.73 -2.78
CA ASN A 755 -5.98 27.66 -3.70
C ASN A 755 -4.91 26.52 -3.80
N GLY A 756 -3.97 26.46 -2.87
CA GLY A 756 -2.90 25.45 -2.88
C GLY A 756 -3.40 24.01 -2.83
N TYR A 757 -4.59 23.76 -2.28
CA TYR A 757 -5.22 22.44 -2.27
C TYR A 757 -5.50 21.89 -3.68
N GLN A 758 -5.54 22.74 -4.72
CA GLN A 758 -5.80 22.34 -6.10
C GLN A 758 -4.73 21.39 -6.65
N ARG A 759 -3.51 21.39 -6.07
CA ARG A 759 -2.44 20.44 -6.45
C ARG A 759 -2.76 18.97 -6.14
N TYR A 760 -3.76 18.74 -5.29
CA TYR A 760 -4.26 17.41 -4.93
C TYR A 760 -5.48 16.98 -5.75
N SER A 761 -5.86 17.75 -6.78
CA SER A 761 -6.88 17.30 -7.72
C SER A 761 -6.38 16.15 -8.56
N GLU A 762 -7.30 15.25 -8.90
CA GLU A 762 -7.02 14.18 -9.86
C GLU A 762 -6.70 14.76 -11.25
N PRO A 763 -5.98 14.05 -12.10
CA PRO A 763 -5.66 14.48 -13.46
C PRO A 763 -6.90 14.86 -14.27
N GLY A 764 -6.75 15.83 -15.16
CA GLY A 764 -7.72 16.15 -16.19
C GLY A 764 -7.89 14.99 -17.17
N ARG A 765 -8.60 15.22 -18.29
CA ARG A 765 -8.73 14.18 -19.31
C ARG A 765 -7.37 13.80 -19.86
N SER A 766 -7.01 12.52 -19.68
CA SER A 766 -5.72 11.95 -20.08
C SER A 766 -5.91 10.65 -20.86
N ILE A 767 -4.88 10.23 -21.57
CA ILE A 767 -4.89 9.02 -22.40
C ILE A 767 -3.70 8.13 -22.05
N SER A 768 -3.95 6.82 -21.97
CA SER A 768 -2.87 5.82 -22.03
C SER A 768 -3.00 4.95 -23.27
N ALA A 769 -1.87 4.48 -23.80
CA ALA A 769 -1.84 3.62 -24.99
C ALA A 769 -0.65 2.66 -24.91
N TYR A 770 -0.91 1.36 -25.10
CA TYR A 770 0.10 0.31 -25.05
C TYR A 770 -0.01 -0.62 -26.25
N VAL A 771 1.12 -1.13 -26.69
CA VAL A 771 1.23 -2.16 -27.72
C VAL A 771 1.93 -3.36 -27.10
N THR A 772 1.30 -4.53 -27.19
CA THR A 772 1.84 -5.80 -26.72
C THR A 772 2.00 -6.75 -27.91
N TYR A 773 3.21 -7.29 -28.07
CA TYR A 773 3.52 -8.32 -29.07
C TYR A 773 3.98 -9.60 -28.36
N GLN A 774 3.34 -10.72 -28.67
CA GLN A 774 3.64 -12.01 -28.04
C GLN A 774 3.78 -13.09 -29.14
N PHE A 775 4.80 -13.95 -29.05
CA PHE A 775 5.05 -15.04 -29.99
C PHE A 775 5.70 -16.25 -29.33
#